data_657d639370fc9bb2e5b013d4f56b2f94
#
_entry.id   657d639370fc9bb2e5b013d4f56b2f94
#
_cell.length_a   1.000
_cell.length_b   1.000
_cell.length_c   1.000
_cell.angle_alpha   90.00
_cell.angle_beta   90.00
_cell.angle_gamma   90.00
#
_symmetry.space_group_name_H-M   'P 1'
#
loop_
_entity.id
_entity.type
_entity.pdbx_description
1 polymer ?
#
loop_
_entity_poly.entity_id
_entity_poly.type
_entity_poly.pdbx_seq_one_letter_code
_entity_poly.pdbx_strand_id
1 'polypeptide(L)'
;MAELAQLTRSIRGSVLRARKLAPQQRYMAFLSYSHRDSAIADWLHDELEEFHVPPRLVGKLTEHGPVPKRLAPIFRDRKELAAASDLGEEIEEAIAGSRFLIVLCSPAAAKSRWIEEEIATFKRLHGEDRILAAIVDGEPSASDDPETADKECFPAALRFHFDRRGRPTTERAEPIAADLRDEADGRQMGLLKIAAGMMGVGLDDLAQREAQRWRRRLYAIAGASIAGMLFTSGLAYTAIDARDEARDQRREAESLIGFMLGDLRQKLEPVGRLDVLDAVGARALAYYESQDKTVLSDEALAQRSKALILMGEIAKDRGDMDGALRRYREALAGTAEALRRHPDDPHRMYDHAQSVFWVGETARFRGQIDEAAAQFREYRRLADRMIAADANNPTWQLEGVYASTNLGIIQSEQGHYAEAAATFQTGVVAMERLTAAEPNNPEYVQQMSESLAYHASALESAGKLDEAIEQRERQLALLAPRLAQGRPDAQLRQKAMIANMHLSIMRFAQGRTKDALDHAAAAVDIGHKLVALEPASAEWQNRSARTELNRAELLLRAGRTAEAKGAVEQGCGKANSLVARDPTVIDWRDAAQACLRLRAELAIGTAEALILARRHLEAARADIGQRAKDRFDLALAHKLVGDILWRSGDRDGARAEWRAALAAWPKGISETPRRMAERGELLRGTGKRDEGVRIASQLTAMGYRQSLSNRAGV
;
A
#
# COMPACT_ATOMS: atom_id res chain seq x y z
N MET A 1 47.01 82.15 7.59
CA MET A 1 48.16 82.81 6.87
C MET A 1 49.09 81.74 6.19
N ALA A 2 49.41 80.69 6.84
CA ALA A 2 50.21 79.59 6.21
C ALA A 2 49.47 78.89 5.05
N GLU A 3 48.17 78.62 5.21
CA GLU A 3 47.35 78.00 4.17
C GLU A 3 47.21 78.90 2.93
N LEU A 4 47.02 80.21 3.10
CA LEU A 4 46.94 81.18 2.00
C LEU A 4 48.27 81.30 1.28
N ALA A 5 49.40 81.13 1.95
CA ALA A 5 50.71 81.13 1.31
C ALA A 5 51.01 79.88 0.58
N GLN A 6 50.40 78.75 0.98
CA GLN A 6 50.48 77.41 0.31
C GLN A 6 49.61 77.42 -0.93
N LEU A 7 48.38 77.94 -0.83
CA LEU A 7 47.43 78.11 -1.95
C LEU A 7 48.00 79.00 -3.03
N THR A 8 48.65 80.12 -2.63
CA THR A 8 49.24 81.10 -3.59
C THR A 8 50.46 80.53 -4.32
N ARG A 9 51.21 79.57 -3.72
CA ARG A 9 52.33 78.90 -4.38
C ARG A 9 51.86 77.83 -5.35
N SER A 10 50.79 77.08 -5.04
CA SER A 10 50.24 76.06 -5.95
C SER A 10 49.69 76.64 -7.22
N ILE A 11 49.10 77.86 -7.18
CA ILE A 11 48.36 78.44 -8.30
C ILE A 11 49.29 79.17 -9.33
N ARG A 12 50.57 79.50 -8.99
CA ARG A 12 51.48 80.23 -9.86
C ARG A 12 51.86 79.60 -11.20
N GLY A 13 51.67 78.32 -11.39
CA GLY A 13 52.02 77.56 -12.60
C GLY A 13 51.01 77.60 -13.75
N SER A 14 49.71 77.79 -13.46
CA SER A 14 48.60 77.63 -14.46
C SER A 14 48.07 78.97 -15.04
N VAL A 15 48.59 80.10 -14.66
CA VAL A 15 48.04 81.42 -15.00
C VAL A 15 48.18 81.87 -16.45
N LEU A 16 49.05 81.27 -17.25
CA LEU A 16 49.40 81.75 -18.62
C LEU A 16 48.61 81.12 -19.79
N ARG A 17 47.85 80.04 -19.60
CA ARG A 17 47.22 79.33 -20.75
C ARG A 17 45.70 79.55 -20.92
N ALA A 18 44.98 80.02 -19.89
CA ALA A 18 43.48 80.06 -19.88
C ALA A 18 42.83 81.23 -20.70
N ARG A 19 43.54 81.94 -21.53
CA ARG A 19 43.04 83.14 -22.21
C ARG A 19 42.50 82.98 -23.65
N LYS A 20 42.31 81.76 -24.15
CA LYS A 20 41.98 81.57 -25.59
C LYS A 20 40.72 80.77 -25.95
N LEU A 21 39.89 80.30 -24.99
CA LEU A 21 38.69 79.54 -25.31
C LEU A 21 37.45 80.19 -24.70
N ALA A 22 36.52 80.70 -25.50
CA ALA A 22 35.16 80.93 -25.08
C ALA A 22 34.49 79.55 -24.91
N PRO A 23 34.06 79.16 -23.67
CA PRO A 23 33.63 77.76 -23.47
C PRO A 23 32.25 77.57 -24.06
N GLN A 24 32.14 76.68 -25.04
CA GLN A 24 30.88 76.03 -25.33
C GLN A 24 30.58 75.11 -24.13
N GLN A 25 29.51 75.41 -23.35
CA GLN A 25 29.10 74.58 -22.19
C GLN A 25 28.76 73.15 -22.75
N ARG A 26 29.67 72.24 -22.50
CA ARG A 26 29.59 70.84 -22.97
C ARG A 26 28.99 69.91 -21.89
N TYR A 27 29.28 70.18 -20.62
CA TYR A 27 28.83 69.40 -19.50
C TYR A 27 27.94 70.26 -18.57
N MET A 28 26.93 69.54 -17.95
CA MET A 28 26.07 70.20 -16.98
C MET A 28 26.80 70.45 -15.66
N ALA A 29 27.66 69.52 -15.26
CA ALA A 29 28.55 69.71 -14.12
C ALA A 29 29.86 68.93 -14.30
N PHE A 30 30.91 69.36 -13.61
CA PHE A 30 32.14 68.64 -13.38
C PHE A 30 32.08 68.08 -11.94
N LEU A 31 32.29 66.77 -11.76
CA LEU A 31 32.32 66.11 -10.48
C LEU A 31 33.77 65.96 -10.00
N SER A 32 34.15 66.77 -9.00
CA SER A 32 35.45 66.71 -8.37
C SER A 32 35.41 65.89 -7.09
N TYR A 33 36.28 64.88 -6.98
CA TYR A 33 36.27 63.97 -5.83
C TYR A 33 37.64 63.35 -5.53
N SER A 34 37.87 62.93 -4.30
CA SER A 34 39.04 62.14 -3.95
C SER A 34 38.85 60.69 -4.36
N HIS A 35 39.91 60.04 -4.83
CA HIS A 35 39.88 58.63 -5.22
C HIS A 35 39.31 57.68 -4.12
N ARG A 36 39.41 58.10 -2.84
CA ARG A 36 38.82 57.39 -1.71
C ARG A 36 37.29 57.46 -1.70
N ASP A 37 36.72 58.46 -2.31
CA ASP A 37 35.28 58.73 -2.35
C ASP A 37 34.62 58.22 -3.63
N SER A 38 35.34 57.42 -4.44
CA SER A 38 34.92 56.92 -5.76
C SER A 38 33.55 56.23 -5.76
N ALA A 39 33.24 55.43 -4.73
CA ALA A 39 31.95 54.75 -4.64
C ALA A 39 30.75 55.69 -4.52
N ILE A 40 30.91 56.80 -3.80
CA ILE A 40 29.87 57.82 -3.68
C ILE A 40 29.85 58.70 -4.91
N ALA A 41 31.00 58.97 -5.54
CA ALA A 41 31.10 59.67 -6.79
C ALA A 41 30.42 58.87 -7.96
N ASP A 42 30.64 57.55 -8.00
CA ASP A 42 29.97 56.69 -8.96
C ASP A 42 28.45 56.75 -8.77
N TRP A 43 27.96 56.57 -7.55
CA TRP A 43 26.53 56.68 -7.24
C TRP A 43 25.94 58.05 -7.59
N LEU A 44 26.56 59.15 -7.17
CA LEU A 44 26.05 60.51 -7.43
C LEU A 44 26.04 60.85 -8.92
N HIS A 45 27.06 60.41 -9.65
CA HIS A 45 27.15 60.56 -11.10
C HIS A 45 25.96 59.88 -11.79
N ASP A 46 25.75 58.54 -11.48
CA ASP A 46 24.70 57.74 -12.12
C ASP A 46 23.30 58.33 -11.81
N GLU A 47 23.04 58.72 -10.56
CA GLU A 47 21.76 59.31 -10.15
C GLU A 47 21.52 60.67 -10.81
N LEU A 48 22.55 61.55 -11.01
CA LEU A 48 22.41 62.82 -11.70
C LEU A 48 22.24 62.64 -13.20
N GLU A 49 22.93 61.69 -13.83
CA GLU A 49 22.77 61.34 -15.26
C GLU A 49 21.37 60.84 -15.55
N GLU A 50 20.81 60.02 -14.66
CA GLU A 50 19.45 59.49 -14.75
C GLU A 50 18.37 60.41 -14.22
N PHE A 51 18.75 61.54 -13.61
CA PHE A 51 17.80 62.44 -12.98
C PHE A 51 16.78 63.02 -13.95
N HIS A 52 15.52 62.65 -13.74
CA HIS A 52 14.42 63.17 -14.55
C HIS A 52 13.83 64.43 -13.93
N VAL A 53 14.12 65.55 -14.52
CA VAL A 53 13.54 66.83 -14.07
C VAL A 53 12.02 66.80 -14.21
N PRO A 54 11.29 67.14 -13.13
CA PRO A 54 9.83 67.18 -13.20
C PRO A 54 9.34 68.06 -14.36
N PRO A 55 8.41 67.59 -15.24
CA PRO A 55 7.98 68.32 -16.45
C PRO A 55 7.52 69.77 -16.21
N ARG A 56 6.99 70.04 -14.98
CA ARG A 56 6.55 71.41 -14.61
C ARG A 56 7.68 72.37 -14.39
N LEU A 57 8.88 71.88 -14.08
CA LEU A 57 10.04 72.71 -13.83
C LEU A 57 10.83 72.96 -15.13
N VAL A 58 10.68 72.06 -16.10
CA VAL A 58 11.37 72.20 -17.38
C VAL A 58 10.99 73.47 -18.08
N GLY A 59 12.02 74.29 -18.45
CA GLY A 59 11.85 75.58 -19.11
C GLY A 59 11.54 76.75 -18.13
N LYS A 60 11.33 76.50 -16.81
CA LYS A 60 11.19 77.60 -15.82
C LYS A 60 12.50 78.42 -15.83
N LEU A 61 12.38 79.74 -15.94
CA LEU A 61 13.54 80.64 -15.84
C LEU A 61 13.98 80.80 -14.37
N THR A 62 15.26 80.54 -14.12
CA THR A 62 15.92 80.64 -12.84
C THR A 62 17.17 81.51 -12.97
N GLU A 63 17.84 81.83 -11.87
CA GLU A 63 19.11 82.58 -11.86
C GLU A 63 20.21 81.93 -12.72
N HIS A 64 20.09 80.56 -12.87
CA HIS A 64 20.99 79.78 -13.73
C HIS A 64 20.45 79.60 -15.15
N GLY A 65 19.39 80.33 -15.54
CA GLY A 65 18.75 80.20 -16.89
C GLY A 65 17.58 79.17 -16.89
N PRO A 66 17.09 78.76 -18.10
CA PRO A 66 15.99 77.84 -18.18
C PRO A 66 16.36 76.44 -17.66
N VAL A 67 15.50 75.89 -16.82
CA VAL A 67 15.68 74.54 -16.26
C VAL A 67 15.70 73.50 -17.39
N PRO A 68 16.75 72.66 -17.50
CA PRO A 68 16.87 71.69 -18.55
C PRO A 68 15.94 70.47 -18.34
N LYS A 69 15.76 69.66 -19.36
CA LYS A 69 15.00 68.40 -19.28
C LYS A 69 15.74 67.31 -18.49
N ARG A 70 17.08 67.36 -18.47
CA ARG A 70 17.97 66.42 -17.76
C ARG A 70 19.15 67.20 -17.22
N LEU A 71 19.74 66.71 -16.14
CA LEU A 71 20.94 67.24 -15.52
C LEU A 71 22.24 66.64 -16.11
N ALA A 72 22.13 65.91 -17.16
CA ALA A 72 23.22 65.30 -17.93
C ALA A 72 23.70 66.20 -19.09
N PRO A 73 24.93 66.01 -19.60
CA PRO A 73 25.95 65.08 -19.09
C PRO A 73 26.77 65.66 -17.95
N ILE A 74 27.17 64.82 -17.01
CA ILE A 74 28.05 65.13 -15.89
C ILE A 74 29.45 64.61 -16.21
N PHE A 75 30.44 65.44 -16.23
CA PHE A 75 31.82 65.00 -16.41
C PHE A 75 32.40 64.47 -15.10
N ARG A 76 33.02 63.30 -15.18
CA ARG A 76 33.66 62.67 -14.04
C ARG A 76 35.09 62.29 -14.35
N ASP A 77 36.05 62.73 -13.51
CA ASP A 77 37.48 62.52 -13.68
C ASP A 77 37.85 61.05 -13.94
N ARG A 78 38.83 60.83 -14.81
CA ARG A 78 39.56 59.58 -15.17
C ARG A 78 38.79 58.46 -15.85
N LYS A 79 37.49 58.28 -15.69
CA LYS A 79 36.76 57.21 -16.41
C LYS A 79 36.34 57.61 -17.82
N GLU A 80 36.23 58.90 -18.07
CA GLU A 80 35.79 59.40 -19.40
C GLU A 80 36.91 59.84 -20.31
N LEU A 81 38.16 59.92 -19.80
CA LEU A 81 39.31 60.31 -20.61
C LEU A 81 39.91 59.14 -21.38
N ALA A 82 40.00 59.27 -22.72
CA ALA A 82 40.80 58.39 -23.53
C ALA A 82 42.28 58.56 -23.15
N ALA A 83 43.10 57.51 -23.36
CA ALA A 83 44.53 57.56 -23.10
C ALA A 83 45.18 58.68 -23.93
N ALA A 84 45.46 59.81 -23.29
CA ALA A 84 46.04 61.02 -23.93
C ALA A 84 47.34 61.42 -23.24
N SER A 85 48.16 62.18 -23.96
CA SER A 85 49.51 62.51 -23.58
C SER A 85 49.64 63.68 -22.58
N ASP A 86 48.57 64.47 -22.28
CA ASP A 86 48.57 65.55 -21.32
C ASP A 86 47.22 65.61 -20.54
N LEU A 87 47.19 64.96 -19.39
CA LEU A 87 46.01 64.84 -18.51
C LEU A 87 45.55 66.22 -18.00
N GLY A 88 46.45 67.17 -17.85
CA GLY A 88 46.18 68.51 -17.30
C GLY A 88 45.35 69.41 -18.22
N GLU A 89 45.64 69.40 -19.55
CA GLU A 89 44.89 70.18 -20.52
C GLU A 89 43.45 69.69 -20.69
N GLU A 90 43.20 68.39 -20.71
CA GLU A 90 41.85 67.82 -20.87
C GLU A 90 40.97 68.09 -19.63
N ILE A 91 41.53 68.05 -18.41
CA ILE A 91 40.82 68.43 -17.20
C ILE A 91 40.46 69.90 -17.19
N GLU A 92 41.41 70.76 -17.58
CA GLU A 92 41.11 72.21 -17.67
C GLU A 92 40.05 72.51 -18.71
N GLU A 93 40.03 71.80 -19.86
CA GLU A 93 38.98 71.94 -20.90
C GLU A 93 37.62 71.42 -20.36
N ALA A 94 37.57 70.34 -19.63
CA ALA A 94 36.34 69.80 -19.04
C ALA A 94 35.77 70.77 -17.98
N ILE A 95 36.64 71.34 -17.12
CA ILE A 95 36.25 72.36 -16.13
C ILE A 95 35.73 73.62 -16.87
N ALA A 96 36.41 74.09 -17.90
CA ALA A 96 35.99 75.27 -18.69
C ALA A 96 34.64 74.99 -19.41
N GLY A 97 34.41 73.77 -19.89
CA GLY A 97 33.17 73.36 -20.56
C GLY A 97 32.01 72.99 -19.59
N SER A 98 32.22 72.99 -18.29
CA SER A 98 31.21 72.61 -17.29
C SER A 98 30.47 73.85 -16.75
N ARG A 99 29.14 73.68 -16.60
CA ARG A 99 28.26 74.73 -16.10
C ARG A 99 28.31 74.87 -14.59
N PHE A 100 28.45 73.76 -13.87
CA PHE A 100 28.59 73.68 -12.42
C PHE A 100 29.81 72.85 -12.06
N LEU A 101 30.32 73.09 -10.85
CA LEU A 101 31.30 72.24 -10.21
C LEU A 101 30.63 71.59 -8.99
N ILE A 102 30.60 70.29 -8.92
CA ILE A 102 30.18 69.52 -7.75
C ILE A 102 31.43 69.04 -7.07
N VAL A 103 31.65 69.36 -5.82
CA VAL A 103 32.82 68.93 -5.04
C VAL A 103 32.38 67.97 -3.92
N LEU A 104 32.85 66.73 -4.01
CA LEU A 104 32.66 65.81 -2.86
C LEU A 104 33.70 66.16 -1.77
N CYS A 105 33.16 66.53 -0.61
CA CYS A 105 33.93 67.03 0.49
C CYS A 105 34.16 65.91 1.48
N SER A 106 35.43 65.60 1.72
CA SER A 106 35.92 64.60 2.70
C SER A 106 37.30 65.03 3.24
N PRO A 107 37.77 64.46 4.34
CA PRO A 107 39.13 64.71 4.84
C PRO A 107 40.22 64.32 3.79
N ALA A 108 39.91 63.44 2.87
CA ALA A 108 40.78 63.09 1.74
C ALA A 108 40.73 64.16 0.67
N ALA A 109 39.56 64.68 0.35
CA ALA A 109 39.36 65.77 -0.59
C ALA A 109 40.01 67.08 -0.10
N ALA A 110 39.87 67.43 1.19
CA ALA A 110 40.46 68.59 1.80
C ALA A 110 42.00 68.64 1.73
N LYS A 111 42.64 67.47 1.66
CA LYS A 111 44.11 67.31 1.54
C LYS A 111 44.58 67.14 0.08
N SER A 112 43.67 67.10 -0.86
CA SER A 112 43.98 66.88 -2.27
C SER A 112 44.36 68.17 -3.00
N ARG A 113 45.62 68.27 -3.40
CA ARG A 113 46.12 69.38 -4.19
C ARG A 113 45.42 69.49 -5.56
N TRP A 114 45.00 68.39 -6.15
CA TRP A 114 44.30 68.39 -7.42
C TRP A 114 42.90 69.00 -7.32
N ILE A 115 42.14 68.64 -6.27
CA ILE A 115 40.81 69.18 -6.03
C ILE A 115 40.91 70.70 -5.74
N GLU A 116 41.93 71.13 -5.02
CA GLU A 116 42.18 72.54 -4.83
C GLU A 116 42.43 73.30 -6.12
N GLU A 117 43.23 72.72 -7.05
CA GLU A 117 43.49 73.31 -8.35
C GLU A 117 42.24 73.31 -9.24
N GLU A 118 41.40 72.29 -9.24
CA GLU A 118 40.13 72.21 -9.95
C GLU A 118 39.14 73.29 -9.45
N ILE A 119 38.98 73.45 -8.14
CA ILE A 119 38.10 74.46 -7.55
C ILE A 119 38.62 75.92 -7.88
N ALA A 120 39.92 76.11 -7.74
CA ALA A 120 40.52 77.42 -8.05
C ALA A 120 40.43 77.76 -9.55
N THR A 121 40.54 76.76 -10.39
CA THR A 121 40.38 76.94 -11.84
C THR A 121 38.95 77.25 -12.20
N PHE A 122 37.96 76.50 -11.59
CA PHE A 122 36.56 76.76 -11.84
C PHE A 122 36.15 78.18 -11.32
N LYS A 123 36.57 78.59 -10.11
CA LYS A 123 36.31 79.91 -9.57
C LYS A 123 36.81 81.01 -10.47
N ARG A 124 37.99 80.87 -11.10
CA ARG A 124 38.57 81.84 -12.02
C ARG A 124 37.77 81.95 -13.33
N LEU A 125 37.22 80.83 -13.84
CA LEU A 125 36.54 80.78 -15.12
C LEU A 125 35.05 81.10 -15.04
N HIS A 126 34.37 80.70 -13.97
CA HIS A 126 32.92 80.73 -13.87
C HIS A 126 32.38 81.47 -12.63
N GLY A 127 33.26 81.94 -11.70
CA GLY A 127 32.86 82.53 -10.43
C GLY A 127 32.56 81.44 -9.38
N GLU A 128 32.02 81.89 -8.28
CA GLU A 128 31.78 81.09 -7.08
C GLU A 128 30.35 80.51 -7.00
N ASP A 129 29.37 81.20 -7.61
CA ASP A 129 27.93 80.94 -7.48
C ASP A 129 27.49 79.58 -8.11
N ARG A 130 28.39 78.93 -8.80
CA ARG A 130 28.10 77.67 -9.50
C ARG A 130 28.87 76.47 -8.97
N ILE A 131 29.38 76.59 -7.75
CA ILE A 131 30.04 75.50 -7.02
C ILE A 131 29.09 74.96 -5.96
N LEU A 132 28.87 73.65 -6.10
CA LEU A 132 28.01 72.87 -5.18
C LEU A 132 28.88 71.97 -4.35
N ALA A 133 28.91 72.17 -3.05
CA ALA A 133 29.64 71.27 -2.14
C ALA A 133 28.70 70.13 -1.67
N ALA A 134 29.25 68.95 -1.57
CA ALA A 134 28.55 67.75 -1.11
C ALA A 134 29.42 67.05 -0.03
N ILE A 135 29.02 67.07 1.20
CA ILE A 135 29.75 66.43 2.31
C ILE A 135 29.47 64.92 2.24
N VAL A 136 30.55 64.13 2.22
CA VAL A 136 30.49 62.70 2.21
C VAL A 136 31.13 62.09 3.46
N ASP A 137 32.09 62.81 4.05
CA ASP A 137 32.76 62.41 5.29
C ASP A 137 33.46 63.67 5.92
N GLY A 138 33.78 63.60 7.21
CA GLY A 138 34.45 64.67 7.94
C GLY A 138 33.54 65.80 8.41
N GLU A 139 34.12 66.93 8.84
CA GLU A 139 33.41 68.09 9.42
C GLU A 139 33.80 69.37 8.70
N PRO A 140 32.82 70.18 8.28
CA PRO A 140 33.12 71.44 7.63
C PRO A 140 33.70 72.42 8.65
N SER A 141 34.72 73.20 8.26
CA SER A 141 35.44 74.18 9.11
C SER A 141 36.15 73.62 10.35
N ALA A 142 36.38 72.29 10.38
CA ALA A 142 37.09 71.59 11.48
C ALA A 142 38.54 72.12 11.65
N SER A 143 39.14 72.65 10.62
CA SER A 143 40.47 73.23 10.67
C SER A 143 40.57 74.58 11.50
N ASP A 144 39.45 75.05 11.97
CA ASP A 144 39.44 76.28 12.89
C ASP A 144 39.85 75.91 14.31
N ASP A 145 39.74 74.60 14.64
CA ASP A 145 40.20 74.08 15.92
C ASP A 145 41.35 73.09 15.67
N PRO A 146 42.53 73.27 16.31
CA PRO A 146 43.68 72.37 16.16
C PRO A 146 43.41 70.97 16.54
N GLU A 147 42.46 70.64 17.42
CA GLU A 147 42.13 69.32 17.90
C GLU A 147 41.26 68.56 16.89
N THR A 148 40.54 69.24 16.01
CA THR A 148 39.66 68.60 15.01
C THR A 148 40.12 68.90 13.58
N ALA A 149 41.25 69.53 13.40
CA ALA A 149 41.74 69.93 12.05
C ALA A 149 41.98 68.79 11.09
N ASP A 150 42.19 67.61 11.58
CA ASP A 150 42.35 66.39 10.77
C ASP A 150 41.03 65.90 10.12
N LYS A 151 39.89 66.31 10.66
CA LYS A 151 38.53 66.03 10.16
C LYS A 151 38.01 67.04 9.15
N GLU A 152 38.74 68.10 8.87
CA GLU A 152 38.35 69.11 7.87
C GLU A 152 38.00 68.46 6.55
N CYS A 153 36.79 68.70 6.05
CA CYS A 153 36.29 68.14 4.80
C CYS A 153 36.32 69.12 3.62
N PHE A 154 36.34 70.44 3.89
CA PHE A 154 36.38 71.42 2.81
C PHE A 154 37.81 71.74 2.37
N PRO A 155 38.12 71.52 1.04
CA PRO A 155 39.35 71.99 0.45
C PRO A 155 39.53 73.52 0.70
N ALA A 156 40.76 73.96 0.92
CA ALA A 156 41.05 75.38 1.26
C ALA A 156 40.49 76.29 0.17
N ALA A 157 40.49 75.91 -1.09
CA ALA A 157 39.87 76.67 -2.16
C ALA A 157 38.38 76.90 -2.05
N LEU A 158 37.62 76.13 -1.26
CA LEU A 158 36.19 76.34 -0.95
C LEU A 158 36.01 77.27 0.21
N ARG A 159 36.94 77.39 1.14
CA ARG A 159 36.84 78.11 2.39
C ARG A 159 37.20 79.60 2.30
N PHE A 160 37.75 80.06 1.13
CA PHE A 160 38.14 81.45 0.93
C PHE A 160 37.54 81.98 -0.38
N HIS A 161 37.14 83.28 -0.36
CA HIS A 161 36.67 84.04 -1.56
C HIS A 161 37.86 84.30 -2.47
N PHE A 162 37.58 84.48 -3.76
CA PHE A 162 38.58 84.80 -4.79
C PHE A 162 38.30 86.21 -5.33
N ASP A 163 39.37 87.00 -5.55
CA ASP A 163 39.22 88.31 -6.15
C ASP A 163 38.86 88.29 -7.64
N ARG A 164 38.49 89.39 -8.25
CA ARG A 164 38.15 89.44 -9.69
C ARG A 164 39.29 89.03 -10.62
N ARG A 165 40.51 88.86 -10.11
CA ARG A 165 41.66 88.37 -10.86
C ARG A 165 41.91 86.87 -10.59
N GLY A 166 40.98 86.23 -9.91
CA GLY A 166 41.09 84.77 -9.59
C GLY A 166 42.17 84.44 -8.57
N ARG A 167 42.49 85.31 -7.63
CA ARG A 167 43.43 85.08 -6.54
C ARG A 167 42.70 84.90 -5.21
N PRO A 168 43.06 83.97 -4.37
CA PRO A 168 42.43 83.79 -3.08
C PRO A 168 42.58 85.05 -2.21
N THR A 169 41.51 85.43 -1.53
CA THR A 169 41.49 86.58 -0.58
C THR A 169 41.63 86.06 0.86
N THR A 170 41.68 86.93 1.83
CA THR A 170 41.66 86.62 3.26
C THR A 170 40.24 86.51 3.84
N GLU A 171 39.25 86.76 2.99
CA GLU A 171 37.83 86.66 3.36
C GLU A 171 37.34 85.28 3.26
N ARG A 172 36.70 84.74 4.31
CA ARG A 172 36.18 83.34 4.36
C ARG A 172 34.87 83.21 3.61
N ALA A 173 34.77 82.16 2.90
CA ALA A 173 33.52 81.70 2.25
C ALA A 173 32.86 80.63 3.13
N GLU A 174 31.53 80.71 3.25
CA GLU A 174 30.72 79.66 3.92
C GLU A 174 29.86 78.96 2.90
N PRO A 175 30.41 77.89 2.22
CA PRO A 175 29.67 77.19 1.22
C PRO A 175 28.50 76.37 1.83
N ILE A 176 27.29 76.57 1.27
CA ILE A 176 26.15 75.79 1.61
C ILE A 176 26.35 74.39 0.93
N ALA A 177 26.45 73.34 1.73
CA ALA A 177 26.70 71.98 1.24
C ALA A 177 25.47 71.10 1.38
N ALA A 178 25.28 70.21 0.47
CA ALA A 178 24.42 69.06 0.66
C ALA A 178 25.17 68.01 1.48
N ASP A 179 24.58 67.47 2.51
CA ASP A 179 25.20 66.44 3.33
C ASP A 179 24.69 65.07 2.97
N LEU A 180 25.53 64.24 2.28
CA LEU A 180 25.16 62.93 1.78
C LEU A 180 25.25 61.83 2.84
N ARG A 181 25.68 62.10 4.04
CA ARG A 181 25.81 61.13 5.12
C ARG A 181 24.44 60.75 5.66
N ASP A 182 24.30 59.46 6.01
CA ASP A 182 23.02 58.91 6.49
C ASP A 182 22.52 59.56 7.80
N GLU A 183 23.46 60.16 8.58
CA GLU A 183 23.19 60.83 9.83
C GLU A 183 22.67 62.27 9.66
N ALA A 184 22.71 62.79 8.44
CA ALA A 184 22.30 64.18 8.12
C ALA A 184 21.16 64.22 7.07
N ASP A 185 21.40 64.78 5.90
CA ASP A 185 20.38 64.84 4.82
C ASP A 185 20.15 63.44 4.20
N GLY A 186 21.17 62.56 4.22
CA GLY A 186 21.16 61.29 3.55
C GLY A 186 21.31 61.40 2.02
N ARG A 187 21.60 60.31 1.39
CA ARG A 187 21.92 60.28 -0.06
C ARG A 187 20.81 60.83 -0.94
N GLN A 188 19.55 60.48 -0.68
CA GLN A 188 18.41 60.91 -1.54
C GLN A 188 18.09 62.40 -1.35
N MET A 189 18.06 62.87 -0.14
CA MET A 189 17.80 64.32 0.10
C MET A 189 18.97 65.17 -0.38
N GLY A 190 20.21 64.72 -0.14
CA GLY A 190 21.40 65.38 -0.63
C GLY A 190 21.42 65.42 -2.17
N LEU A 191 21.07 64.37 -2.87
CA LEU A 191 20.86 64.39 -4.33
C LEU A 191 19.84 65.44 -4.76
N LEU A 192 18.69 65.52 -4.07
CA LEU A 192 17.66 66.52 -4.36
C LEU A 192 18.14 67.95 -4.13
N LYS A 193 18.94 68.17 -3.09
CA LYS A 193 19.58 69.48 -2.83
C LYS A 193 20.56 69.91 -3.93
N ILE A 194 21.41 68.97 -4.36
CA ILE A 194 22.35 69.20 -5.49
C ILE A 194 21.58 69.48 -6.77
N ALA A 195 20.58 68.65 -7.06
CA ALA A 195 19.73 68.82 -8.25
C ALA A 195 18.97 70.18 -8.22
N ALA A 196 18.43 70.55 -7.05
CA ALA A 196 17.77 71.86 -6.84
C ALA A 196 18.75 73.03 -7.08
N GLY A 197 19.98 72.94 -6.53
CA GLY A 197 21.05 73.89 -6.72
C GLY A 197 21.46 74.07 -8.20
N MET A 198 21.60 72.91 -8.92
CA MET A 198 21.90 72.95 -10.36
C MET A 198 20.78 73.58 -11.21
N MET A 199 19.55 73.46 -10.76
CA MET A 199 18.39 74.03 -11.48
C MET A 199 18.00 75.42 -10.98
N GLY A 200 18.51 75.88 -9.87
CA GLY A 200 18.10 77.19 -9.20
C GLY A 200 16.65 77.14 -8.77
N VAL A 201 16.15 76.02 -8.27
CA VAL A 201 14.76 75.81 -7.79
C VAL A 201 14.75 75.48 -6.31
N GLY A 202 13.64 75.79 -5.61
CA GLY A 202 13.49 75.42 -4.20
C GLY A 202 13.42 73.91 -4.03
N LEU A 203 14.00 73.40 -2.93
CA LEU A 203 13.98 72.01 -2.56
C LEU A 203 12.55 71.46 -2.40
N ASP A 204 11.63 72.26 -1.88
CA ASP A 204 10.20 71.88 -1.73
C ASP A 204 9.52 71.61 -3.07
N ASP A 205 9.96 72.26 -4.13
CA ASP A 205 9.46 72.02 -5.48
C ASP A 205 9.78 70.56 -5.99
N LEU A 206 10.79 69.92 -5.43
CA LEU A 206 11.21 68.57 -5.77
C LEU A 206 10.69 67.50 -4.78
N ALA A 207 10.78 67.73 -3.47
CA ALA A 207 10.58 66.77 -2.40
C ALA A 207 9.11 66.27 -2.26
N GLN A 208 8.11 67.15 -2.31
CA GLN A 208 6.72 66.79 -2.02
C GLN A 208 6.05 65.84 -3.02
N ARG A 209 6.52 65.67 -4.23
CA ARG A 209 5.92 64.80 -5.26
C ARG A 209 6.58 63.42 -5.41
N GLU A 210 7.77 63.22 -4.99
CA GLU A 210 8.38 61.91 -4.97
C GLU A 210 7.72 61.02 -3.92
N ALA A 211 7.41 61.55 -2.74
CA ALA A 211 6.66 60.84 -1.69
C ALA A 211 5.24 60.41 -2.15
N GLN A 212 4.57 61.24 -3.00
CA GLN A 212 3.24 60.87 -3.53
C GLN A 212 3.31 59.83 -4.63
N ARG A 213 4.35 59.80 -5.49
CA ARG A 213 4.54 58.74 -6.50
C ARG A 213 4.89 57.40 -5.88
N TRP A 214 5.69 57.39 -4.83
CA TRP A 214 6.06 56.19 -4.08
C TRP A 214 4.85 55.55 -3.40
N ARG A 215 3.99 56.33 -2.76
CA ARG A 215 2.74 55.82 -2.15
C ARG A 215 1.79 55.20 -3.19
N ARG A 216 1.61 55.83 -4.36
CA ARG A 216 0.76 55.27 -5.43
C ARG A 216 1.29 53.94 -5.98
N ARG A 217 2.61 53.80 -6.15
CA ARG A 217 3.23 52.54 -6.56
C ARG A 217 3.07 51.44 -5.50
N LEU A 218 3.25 51.78 -4.21
CA LEU A 218 3.02 50.86 -3.10
C LEU A 218 1.58 50.37 -3.05
N TYR A 219 0.59 51.23 -3.20
CA TYR A 219 -0.81 50.82 -3.25
C TYR A 219 -1.16 50.00 -4.46
N ALA A 220 -0.56 50.24 -5.61
CA ALA A 220 -0.76 49.45 -6.82
C ALA A 220 -0.16 48.04 -6.66
N ILE A 221 1.05 47.92 -6.10
CA ILE A 221 1.70 46.61 -5.82
C ILE A 221 0.92 45.82 -4.75
N ALA A 222 0.53 46.50 -3.67
CA ALA A 222 -0.27 45.89 -2.62
C ALA A 222 -1.63 45.39 -3.16
N GLY A 223 -2.30 46.21 -3.97
CA GLY A 223 -3.56 45.85 -4.60
C GLY A 223 -3.42 44.64 -5.58
N ALA A 224 -2.37 44.63 -6.39
CA ALA A 224 -2.07 43.50 -7.28
C ALA A 224 -1.72 42.22 -6.52
N SER A 225 -0.97 42.32 -5.40
CA SER A 225 -0.62 41.21 -4.53
C SER A 225 -1.86 40.65 -3.82
N ILE A 226 -2.74 41.49 -3.32
CA ILE A 226 -4.01 41.07 -2.69
C ILE A 226 -4.93 40.42 -3.73
N ALA A 227 -5.05 40.97 -4.95
CA ALA A 227 -5.83 40.40 -6.02
C ALA A 227 -5.28 39.04 -6.47
N GLY A 228 -3.94 38.91 -6.58
CA GLY A 228 -3.26 37.64 -6.85
C GLY A 228 -3.51 36.61 -5.75
N MET A 229 -3.44 37.01 -4.50
CA MET A 229 -3.69 36.14 -3.35
C MET A 229 -5.16 35.69 -3.28
N LEU A 230 -6.10 36.56 -3.55
CA LEU A 230 -7.52 36.21 -3.62
C LEU A 230 -7.83 35.28 -4.80
N PHE A 231 -7.19 35.52 -5.95
CA PHE A 231 -7.35 34.66 -7.13
C PHE A 231 -6.77 33.26 -6.89
N THR A 232 -5.56 33.17 -6.34
CA THR A 232 -4.94 31.87 -6.02
C THR A 232 -5.69 31.14 -4.90
N SER A 233 -6.21 31.89 -3.89
CA SER A 233 -7.04 31.30 -2.84
C SER A 233 -8.37 30.80 -3.39
N GLY A 234 -9.00 31.53 -4.32
CA GLY A 234 -10.20 31.10 -5.01
C GLY A 234 -9.98 29.83 -5.85
N LEU A 235 -8.87 29.77 -6.61
CA LEU A 235 -8.48 28.58 -7.35
C LEU A 235 -8.17 27.39 -6.43
N ALA A 236 -7.48 27.64 -5.32
CA ALA A 236 -7.21 26.59 -4.34
C ALA A 236 -8.51 26.06 -3.69
N TYR A 237 -9.43 26.96 -3.35
CA TYR A 237 -10.73 26.58 -2.80
C TYR A 237 -11.54 25.73 -3.79
N THR A 238 -11.67 26.18 -5.04
CA THR A 238 -12.40 25.40 -6.07
C THR A 238 -11.73 24.07 -6.39
N ALA A 239 -10.39 24.01 -6.35
CA ALA A 239 -9.65 22.75 -6.56
C ALA A 239 -9.84 21.78 -5.37
N ILE A 240 -9.88 22.27 -4.14
CA ILE A 240 -10.16 21.48 -2.95
C ILE A 240 -11.60 20.97 -2.99
N ASP A 241 -12.55 21.84 -3.25
CA ASP A 241 -13.98 21.50 -3.33
C ASP A 241 -14.26 20.46 -4.41
N ALA A 242 -13.74 20.66 -5.63
CA ALA A 242 -13.85 19.68 -6.72
C ALA A 242 -13.16 18.34 -6.39
N ARG A 243 -12.04 18.38 -5.67
CA ARG A 243 -11.35 17.19 -5.21
C ARG A 243 -12.15 16.44 -4.15
N ASP A 244 -12.75 17.16 -3.21
CA ASP A 244 -13.54 16.55 -2.13
C ASP A 244 -14.85 15.99 -2.69
N GLU A 245 -15.54 16.70 -3.61
CA GLU A 245 -16.69 16.18 -4.33
C GLU A 245 -16.36 14.91 -5.14
N ALA A 246 -15.21 14.91 -5.87
CA ALA A 246 -14.76 13.72 -6.60
C ALA A 246 -14.44 12.54 -5.65
N ARG A 247 -13.92 12.82 -4.45
CA ARG A 247 -13.67 11.80 -3.44
C ARG A 247 -14.96 11.23 -2.86
N ASP A 248 -15.96 12.08 -2.63
CA ASP A 248 -17.23 11.64 -2.08
C ASP A 248 -18.01 10.82 -3.11
N GLN A 249 -18.07 11.24 -4.37
CA GLN A 249 -18.61 10.43 -5.47
C GLN A 249 -17.91 9.08 -5.62
N ARG A 250 -16.59 9.08 -5.47
CA ARG A 250 -15.81 7.83 -5.49
C ARG A 250 -16.16 6.93 -4.31
N ARG A 251 -16.27 7.45 -3.09
CA ARG A 251 -16.68 6.67 -1.90
C ARG A 251 -18.08 6.09 -2.05
N GLU A 252 -19.00 6.86 -2.60
CA GLU A 252 -20.37 6.40 -2.86
C GLU A 252 -20.39 5.27 -3.89
N ALA A 253 -19.65 5.40 -4.99
CA ALA A 253 -19.48 4.33 -5.97
C ALA A 253 -18.84 3.07 -5.38
N GLU A 254 -17.77 3.22 -4.59
CA GLU A 254 -17.10 2.11 -3.89
C GLU A 254 -18.02 1.44 -2.86
N SER A 255 -18.85 2.21 -2.14
CA SER A 255 -19.86 1.71 -1.21
C SER A 255 -20.94 0.91 -1.92
N LEU A 256 -21.43 1.41 -3.06
CA LEU A 256 -22.40 0.68 -3.87
C LEU A 256 -21.83 -0.63 -4.43
N ILE A 257 -20.59 -0.61 -4.90
CA ILE A 257 -19.88 -1.82 -5.33
C ILE A 257 -19.74 -2.80 -4.16
N GLY A 258 -19.37 -2.32 -2.97
CA GLY A 258 -19.29 -3.12 -1.76
C GLY A 258 -20.61 -3.81 -1.39
N PHE A 259 -21.73 -3.07 -1.46
CA PHE A 259 -23.06 -3.62 -1.26
C PHE A 259 -23.41 -4.69 -2.32
N MET A 260 -23.09 -4.45 -3.59
CA MET A 260 -23.33 -5.42 -4.67
C MET A 260 -22.51 -6.70 -4.52
N LEU A 261 -21.25 -6.57 -4.10
CA LEU A 261 -20.35 -7.71 -3.91
C LEU A 261 -20.59 -8.48 -2.61
N GLY A 262 -21.22 -7.85 -1.62
CA GLY A 262 -21.56 -8.43 -0.32
C GLY A 262 -23.05 -8.82 -0.23
N ASP A 263 -23.89 -7.91 0.21
CA ASP A 263 -25.28 -8.18 0.60
C ASP A 263 -26.14 -8.70 -0.57
N LEU A 264 -25.96 -8.12 -1.78
CA LEU A 264 -26.68 -8.57 -2.96
C LEU A 264 -26.25 -9.99 -3.37
N ARG A 265 -24.96 -10.30 -3.27
CA ARG A 265 -24.42 -11.63 -3.50
C ARG A 265 -25.09 -12.67 -2.59
N GLN A 266 -25.13 -12.42 -1.27
CA GLN A 266 -25.74 -13.34 -0.30
C GLN A 266 -27.21 -13.65 -0.64
N LYS A 267 -27.93 -12.72 -1.24
CA LYS A 267 -29.34 -12.90 -1.66
C LYS A 267 -29.48 -13.61 -3.01
N LEU A 268 -28.55 -13.44 -3.93
CA LEU A 268 -28.63 -14.01 -5.29
C LEU A 268 -27.99 -15.39 -5.41
N GLU A 269 -26.98 -15.68 -4.60
CA GLU A 269 -26.26 -16.96 -4.62
C GLU A 269 -27.17 -18.16 -4.34
N PRO A 270 -28.10 -18.15 -3.34
CA PRO A 270 -29.03 -19.25 -3.08
C PRO A 270 -30.03 -19.46 -4.22
N VAL A 271 -30.27 -18.44 -5.05
CA VAL A 271 -31.21 -18.48 -6.20
C VAL A 271 -30.52 -18.94 -7.49
N GLY A 272 -29.18 -19.18 -7.44
CA GLY A 272 -28.40 -19.68 -8.57
C GLY A 272 -28.23 -18.70 -9.73
N ARG A 273 -28.42 -17.38 -9.50
CA ARG A 273 -28.28 -16.35 -10.54
C ARG A 273 -26.81 -15.94 -10.75
N LEU A 274 -25.97 -16.92 -11.13
CA LEU A 274 -24.55 -16.73 -11.44
C LEU A 274 -24.32 -15.74 -12.60
N ASP A 275 -25.27 -15.63 -13.53
CA ASP A 275 -25.24 -14.68 -14.64
C ASP A 275 -25.25 -13.21 -14.16
N VAL A 276 -26.07 -12.93 -13.16
CA VAL A 276 -26.16 -11.58 -12.56
C VAL A 276 -24.90 -11.27 -11.76
N LEU A 277 -24.42 -12.24 -10.96
CA LEU A 277 -23.19 -12.07 -10.17
C LEU A 277 -21.95 -11.88 -11.06
N ASP A 278 -21.90 -12.57 -12.19
CA ASP A 278 -20.84 -12.41 -13.21
C ASP A 278 -20.82 -10.98 -13.78
N ALA A 279 -21.99 -10.47 -14.17
CA ALA A 279 -22.13 -9.11 -14.69
C ALA A 279 -21.73 -8.04 -13.65
N VAL A 280 -22.11 -8.24 -12.39
CA VAL A 280 -21.75 -7.34 -11.27
C VAL A 280 -20.23 -7.36 -11.03
N GLY A 281 -19.63 -8.55 -10.93
CA GLY A 281 -18.19 -8.70 -10.74
C GLY A 281 -17.38 -8.10 -11.88
N ALA A 282 -17.79 -8.35 -13.13
CA ALA A 282 -17.11 -7.79 -14.31
C ALA A 282 -17.23 -6.24 -14.33
N ARG A 283 -18.38 -5.68 -13.96
CA ARG A 283 -18.55 -4.23 -13.91
C ARG A 283 -17.73 -3.57 -12.81
N ALA A 284 -17.65 -4.21 -11.64
CA ALA A 284 -16.82 -3.77 -10.54
C ALA A 284 -15.33 -3.78 -10.92
N LEU A 285 -14.84 -4.85 -11.55
CA LEU A 285 -13.47 -4.93 -12.03
C LEU A 285 -13.15 -3.85 -13.07
N ALA A 286 -14.03 -3.64 -14.07
CA ALA A 286 -13.85 -2.61 -15.07
C ALA A 286 -13.75 -1.19 -14.45
N TYR A 287 -14.51 -0.92 -13.39
CA TYR A 287 -14.39 0.33 -12.64
C TYR A 287 -12.99 0.49 -12.02
N TYR A 288 -12.46 -0.54 -11.35
CA TYR A 288 -11.13 -0.47 -10.72
C TYR A 288 -9.97 -0.53 -11.73
N GLU A 289 -10.15 -1.18 -12.88
CA GLU A 289 -9.15 -1.20 -13.96
C GLU A 289 -9.00 0.14 -14.68
N SER A 290 -10.06 0.96 -14.69
CA SER A 290 -10.01 2.32 -15.23
C SER A 290 -9.23 3.30 -14.37
N GLN A 291 -8.86 2.91 -13.15
CA GLN A 291 -8.09 3.74 -12.21
C GLN A 291 -6.61 3.40 -12.24
N ASP A 292 -5.76 4.38 -11.97
CA ASP A 292 -4.32 4.16 -11.83
C ASP A 292 -4.05 3.26 -10.61
N LYS A 293 -3.49 2.08 -10.85
CA LYS A 293 -3.20 1.06 -9.83
C LYS A 293 -2.25 1.54 -8.73
N THR A 294 -1.42 2.54 -9.03
CA THR A 294 -0.45 3.10 -8.07
C THR A 294 -1.10 4.05 -7.06
N VAL A 295 -2.31 4.52 -7.35
CA VAL A 295 -3.05 5.51 -6.56
C VAL A 295 -4.29 4.92 -5.87
N LEU A 296 -4.54 3.60 -6.03
CA LEU A 296 -5.67 2.95 -5.38
C LEU A 296 -5.55 3.06 -3.86
N SER A 297 -6.65 3.47 -3.21
CA SER A 297 -6.77 3.42 -1.75
C SER A 297 -6.78 1.96 -1.28
N ASP A 298 -6.49 1.75 0.01
CA ASP A 298 -6.52 0.40 0.58
C ASP A 298 -7.92 -0.21 0.53
N GLU A 299 -8.96 0.63 0.67
CA GLU A 299 -10.35 0.20 0.50
C GLU A 299 -10.64 -0.21 -0.93
N ALA A 300 -10.18 0.55 -1.92
CA ALA A 300 -10.32 0.20 -3.34
C ALA A 300 -9.58 -1.11 -3.68
N LEU A 301 -8.40 -1.34 -3.11
CA LEU A 301 -7.68 -2.62 -3.24
C LEU A 301 -8.46 -3.78 -2.63
N ALA A 302 -9.08 -3.59 -1.45
CA ALA A 302 -9.90 -4.60 -0.81
C ALA A 302 -11.16 -4.93 -1.64
N GLN A 303 -11.89 -3.93 -2.10
CA GLN A 303 -13.11 -4.14 -2.91
C GLN A 303 -12.77 -4.76 -4.28
N ARG A 304 -11.68 -4.34 -4.92
CA ARG A 304 -11.19 -4.96 -6.15
C ARG A 304 -10.85 -6.45 -5.92
N SER A 305 -10.22 -6.76 -4.79
CA SER A 305 -9.88 -8.14 -4.45
C SER A 305 -11.13 -8.99 -4.20
N LYS A 306 -12.17 -8.45 -3.55
CA LYS A 306 -13.47 -9.11 -3.40
C LYS A 306 -14.13 -9.39 -4.76
N ALA A 307 -14.08 -8.44 -5.70
CA ALA A 307 -14.58 -8.64 -7.05
C ALA A 307 -13.79 -9.75 -7.80
N LEU A 308 -12.47 -9.77 -7.67
CA LEU A 308 -11.62 -10.81 -8.25
C LEU A 308 -11.91 -12.19 -7.65
N ILE A 309 -12.13 -12.28 -6.34
CA ILE A 309 -12.53 -13.52 -5.66
C ILE A 309 -13.86 -14.01 -6.22
N LEU A 310 -14.89 -13.16 -6.27
CA LEU A 310 -16.18 -13.51 -6.83
C LEU A 310 -16.07 -14.04 -8.28
N MET A 311 -15.33 -13.33 -9.12
CA MET A 311 -15.11 -13.79 -10.51
C MET A 311 -14.30 -15.10 -10.60
N GLY A 312 -13.43 -15.34 -9.61
CA GLY A 312 -12.71 -16.58 -9.45
C GLY A 312 -13.64 -17.75 -9.08
N GLU A 313 -14.55 -17.53 -8.13
CA GLU A 313 -15.57 -18.51 -7.73
C GLU A 313 -16.48 -18.90 -8.92
N ILE A 314 -16.98 -17.90 -9.65
CA ILE A 314 -17.79 -18.14 -10.85
C ILE A 314 -17.02 -18.94 -11.90
N ALA A 315 -15.72 -18.62 -12.11
CA ALA A 315 -14.88 -19.39 -13.04
C ALA A 315 -14.70 -20.83 -12.56
N LYS A 316 -14.46 -21.04 -11.25
CA LYS A 316 -14.38 -22.38 -10.65
C LYS A 316 -15.67 -23.17 -10.87
N ASP A 317 -16.84 -22.57 -10.61
CA ASP A 317 -18.14 -23.22 -10.75
C ASP A 317 -18.45 -23.59 -12.22
N ARG A 318 -17.88 -22.86 -13.17
CA ARG A 318 -17.91 -23.18 -14.62
C ARG A 318 -16.84 -24.20 -15.04
N GLY A 319 -15.98 -24.66 -14.12
CA GLY A 319 -14.89 -25.59 -14.38
C GLY A 319 -13.59 -24.95 -14.90
N ASP A 320 -13.53 -23.63 -15.05
CA ASP A 320 -12.31 -22.90 -15.43
C ASP A 320 -11.40 -22.69 -14.21
N MET A 321 -10.76 -23.75 -13.77
CA MET A 321 -9.85 -23.73 -12.61
C MET A 321 -8.62 -22.85 -12.83
N ASP A 322 -8.12 -22.74 -14.06
CA ASP A 322 -6.98 -21.89 -14.38
C ASP A 322 -7.36 -20.42 -14.36
N GLY A 323 -8.51 -20.08 -14.89
CA GLY A 323 -9.10 -18.74 -14.80
C GLY A 323 -9.36 -18.31 -13.36
N ALA A 324 -9.91 -19.22 -12.55
CA ALA A 324 -10.12 -19.00 -11.13
C ALA A 324 -8.80 -18.68 -10.40
N LEU A 325 -7.78 -19.52 -10.58
CA LEU A 325 -6.48 -19.34 -9.92
C LEU A 325 -5.79 -18.03 -10.32
N ARG A 326 -5.88 -17.64 -11.59
CA ARG A 326 -5.32 -16.34 -12.02
C ARG A 326 -5.97 -15.17 -11.24
N ARG A 327 -7.30 -15.18 -11.12
CA ARG A 327 -8.05 -14.12 -10.41
C ARG A 327 -7.74 -14.12 -8.91
N TYR A 328 -7.66 -15.29 -8.28
CA TYR A 328 -7.31 -15.41 -6.87
C TYR A 328 -5.88 -14.93 -6.58
N ARG A 329 -4.91 -15.21 -7.45
CA ARG A 329 -3.54 -14.69 -7.31
C ARG A 329 -3.46 -13.18 -7.51
N GLU A 330 -4.27 -12.63 -8.39
CA GLU A 330 -4.37 -11.18 -8.56
C GLU A 330 -5.00 -10.51 -7.34
N ALA A 331 -6.04 -11.11 -6.75
CA ALA A 331 -6.63 -10.67 -5.48
C ALA A 331 -5.59 -10.73 -4.36
N LEU A 332 -4.85 -11.84 -4.27
CA LEU A 332 -3.78 -12.03 -3.27
C LEU A 332 -2.71 -10.93 -3.37
N ALA A 333 -2.29 -10.55 -4.57
CA ALA A 333 -1.32 -9.48 -4.76
C ALA A 333 -1.86 -8.12 -4.30
N GLY A 334 -3.14 -7.82 -4.57
CA GLY A 334 -3.79 -6.57 -4.14
C GLY A 334 -3.93 -6.47 -2.62
N THR A 335 -4.40 -7.54 -1.98
CA THR A 335 -4.56 -7.58 -0.51
C THR A 335 -3.22 -7.62 0.22
N ALA A 336 -2.18 -8.25 -0.36
CA ALA A 336 -0.81 -8.22 0.17
C ALA A 336 -0.24 -6.80 0.19
N GLU A 337 -0.49 -6.02 -0.86
CA GLU A 337 -0.08 -4.62 -0.93
C GLU A 337 -0.79 -3.77 0.13
N ALA A 338 -2.12 -3.93 0.29
CA ALA A 338 -2.88 -3.23 1.32
C ALA A 338 -2.38 -3.58 2.74
N LEU A 339 -2.12 -4.87 3.01
CA LEU A 339 -1.59 -5.32 4.29
C LEU A 339 -0.16 -4.80 4.53
N ARG A 340 0.67 -4.69 3.50
CA ARG A 340 2.03 -4.14 3.62
C ARG A 340 2.02 -2.65 4.01
N ARG A 341 1.02 -1.90 3.56
CA ARG A 341 0.82 -0.48 3.95
C ARG A 341 0.37 -0.34 5.40
N HIS A 342 -0.49 -1.26 5.85
CA HIS A 342 -1.05 -1.29 7.21
C HIS A 342 -0.90 -2.68 7.83
N PRO A 343 0.33 -3.07 8.24
CA PRO A 343 0.62 -4.45 8.63
C PRO A 343 -0.12 -4.92 9.88
N ASP A 344 -0.53 -4.02 10.76
CA ASP A 344 -1.18 -4.34 12.03
C ASP A 344 -2.70 -4.11 12.01
N ASP A 345 -3.28 -3.75 10.85
CA ASP A 345 -4.74 -3.60 10.71
C ASP A 345 -5.41 -4.97 10.57
N PRO A 346 -6.28 -5.39 11.53
CA PRO A 346 -6.96 -6.69 11.49
C PRO A 346 -7.87 -6.85 10.26
N HIS A 347 -8.48 -5.77 9.76
CA HIS A 347 -9.34 -5.84 8.57
C HIS A 347 -8.51 -6.12 7.30
N ARG A 348 -7.31 -5.54 7.19
CA ARG A 348 -6.39 -5.85 6.08
C ARG A 348 -5.82 -7.26 6.19
N MET A 349 -5.57 -7.75 7.42
CA MET A 349 -5.24 -9.16 7.65
C MET A 349 -6.37 -10.09 7.18
N TYR A 350 -7.62 -9.75 7.50
CA TYR A 350 -8.80 -10.49 7.08
C TYR A 350 -8.93 -10.54 5.55
N ASP A 351 -8.91 -9.38 4.87
CA ASP A 351 -8.99 -9.32 3.40
C ASP A 351 -7.89 -10.18 2.74
N HIS A 352 -6.68 -10.14 3.31
CA HIS A 352 -5.56 -10.94 2.81
C HIS A 352 -5.75 -12.43 3.10
N ALA A 353 -6.23 -12.78 4.28
CA ALA A 353 -6.52 -14.15 4.67
C ALA A 353 -7.55 -14.82 3.74
N GLN A 354 -8.60 -14.08 3.32
CA GLN A 354 -9.57 -14.58 2.34
C GLN A 354 -8.91 -14.88 0.98
N SER A 355 -8.02 -14.02 0.51
CA SER A 355 -7.29 -14.25 -0.74
C SER A 355 -6.33 -15.44 -0.64
N VAL A 356 -5.63 -15.58 0.49
CA VAL A 356 -4.76 -16.72 0.81
C VAL A 356 -5.56 -18.04 0.80
N PHE A 357 -6.75 -18.05 1.43
CA PHE A 357 -7.65 -19.19 1.47
C PHE A 357 -7.99 -19.69 0.04
N TRP A 358 -8.45 -18.78 -0.84
CA TRP A 358 -8.87 -19.18 -2.19
C TRP A 358 -7.74 -19.73 -3.05
N VAL A 359 -6.53 -19.18 -2.93
CA VAL A 359 -5.34 -19.73 -3.60
C VAL A 359 -5.01 -21.12 -3.05
N GLY A 360 -5.02 -21.27 -1.72
CA GLY A 360 -4.74 -22.56 -1.05
C GLY A 360 -5.76 -23.64 -1.41
N GLU A 361 -7.04 -23.32 -1.40
CA GLU A 361 -8.13 -24.23 -1.73
C GLU A 361 -8.06 -24.69 -3.21
N THR A 362 -7.77 -23.74 -4.11
CA THR A 362 -7.58 -24.08 -5.53
C THR A 362 -6.37 -24.98 -5.74
N ALA A 363 -5.25 -24.71 -5.04
CA ALA A 363 -4.07 -25.56 -5.07
C ALA A 363 -4.39 -26.98 -4.59
N ARG A 364 -5.17 -27.09 -3.49
CA ARG A 364 -5.63 -28.39 -2.95
C ARG A 364 -6.45 -29.17 -3.97
N PHE A 365 -7.43 -28.54 -4.61
CA PHE A 365 -8.24 -29.19 -5.67
C PHE A 365 -7.41 -29.66 -6.87
N ARG A 366 -6.32 -28.98 -7.16
CA ARG A 366 -5.35 -29.36 -8.21
C ARG A 366 -4.35 -30.44 -7.78
N GLY A 367 -4.42 -30.87 -6.53
CA GLY A 367 -3.46 -31.83 -5.95
C GLY A 367 -2.09 -31.22 -5.63
N GLN A 368 -1.95 -29.91 -5.65
CA GLN A 368 -0.72 -29.19 -5.30
C GLN A 368 -0.65 -29.02 -3.78
N ILE A 369 -0.51 -30.13 -3.07
CA ILE A 369 -0.67 -30.21 -1.61
C ILE A 369 0.35 -29.35 -0.85
N ASP A 370 1.59 -29.25 -1.34
CA ASP A 370 2.63 -28.42 -0.67
C ASP A 370 2.33 -26.92 -0.80
N GLU A 371 1.84 -26.46 -1.96
CA GLU A 371 1.38 -25.08 -2.15
C GLU A 371 0.18 -24.78 -1.26
N ALA A 372 -0.81 -25.67 -1.21
CA ALA A 372 -1.97 -25.55 -0.33
C ALA A 372 -1.54 -25.46 1.14
N ALA A 373 -0.61 -26.32 1.57
CA ALA A 373 -0.07 -26.30 2.93
C ALA A 373 0.63 -24.99 3.29
N ALA A 374 1.36 -24.40 2.34
CA ALA A 374 2.01 -23.10 2.55
C ALA A 374 0.96 -21.99 2.74
N GLN A 375 -0.08 -21.95 1.89
CA GLN A 375 -1.14 -20.96 1.98
C GLN A 375 -1.96 -21.11 3.28
N PHE A 376 -2.33 -22.31 3.69
CA PHE A 376 -3.10 -22.50 4.92
C PHE A 376 -2.30 -22.26 6.20
N ARG A 377 -0.96 -22.44 6.18
CA ARG A 377 -0.10 -21.96 7.27
C ARG A 377 -0.10 -20.42 7.37
N GLU A 378 -0.05 -19.73 6.23
CA GLU A 378 -0.15 -18.27 6.20
C GLU A 378 -1.53 -17.79 6.67
N TYR A 379 -2.61 -18.45 6.21
CA TYR A 379 -3.96 -18.17 6.71
C TYR A 379 -4.03 -18.30 8.24
N ARG A 380 -3.48 -19.39 8.79
CA ARG A 380 -3.44 -19.59 10.25
C ARG A 380 -2.65 -18.49 10.96
N ARG A 381 -1.50 -18.10 10.43
CA ARG A 381 -0.69 -17.03 11.00
C ARG A 381 -1.43 -15.68 11.02
N LEU A 382 -2.19 -15.37 9.98
CA LEU A 382 -3.02 -14.16 9.92
C LEU A 382 -4.16 -14.21 10.93
N ALA A 383 -4.85 -15.36 11.04
CA ALA A 383 -5.92 -15.56 12.00
C ALA A 383 -5.41 -15.40 13.44
N ASP A 384 -4.25 -15.96 13.78
CA ASP A 384 -3.63 -15.82 15.10
C ASP A 384 -3.31 -14.35 15.42
N ARG A 385 -2.86 -13.56 14.45
CA ARG A 385 -2.61 -12.12 14.62
C ARG A 385 -3.90 -11.32 14.81
N MET A 386 -4.95 -11.64 14.07
CA MET A 386 -6.28 -11.01 14.27
C MET A 386 -6.84 -11.29 15.65
N ILE A 387 -6.73 -12.53 16.13
CA ILE A 387 -7.14 -12.93 17.49
C ILE A 387 -6.29 -12.20 18.55
N ALA A 388 -4.99 -12.04 18.32
CA ALA A 388 -4.11 -11.32 19.23
C ALA A 388 -4.44 -9.82 19.30
N ALA A 389 -4.95 -9.23 18.23
CA ALA A 389 -5.38 -7.83 18.20
C ALA A 389 -6.69 -7.61 18.98
N ASP A 390 -7.65 -8.55 18.92
CA ASP A 390 -8.89 -8.55 19.69
C ASP A 390 -9.36 -9.99 19.93
N ALA A 391 -9.01 -10.51 21.10
CA ALA A 391 -9.33 -11.88 21.50
C ALA A 391 -10.83 -12.13 21.76
N ASN A 392 -11.63 -11.08 21.93
CA ASN A 392 -13.07 -11.19 22.19
C ASN A 392 -13.92 -11.03 20.93
N ASN A 393 -13.30 -10.67 19.81
CA ASN A 393 -14.01 -10.51 18.53
C ASN A 393 -14.43 -11.88 17.98
N PRO A 394 -15.74 -12.17 17.87
CA PRO A 394 -16.22 -13.48 17.43
C PRO A 394 -15.84 -13.79 15.98
N THR A 395 -15.73 -12.79 15.12
CA THR A 395 -15.31 -12.95 13.71
C THR A 395 -13.86 -13.45 13.65
N TRP A 396 -12.97 -12.86 14.45
CA TRP A 396 -11.57 -13.30 14.48
C TRP A 396 -11.42 -14.70 15.08
N GLN A 397 -12.24 -15.04 16.07
CA GLN A 397 -12.27 -16.40 16.60
C GLN A 397 -12.75 -17.42 15.55
N LEU A 398 -13.78 -17.09 14.75
CA LEU A 398 -14.25 -17.93 13.65
C LEU A 398 -13.19 -18.08 12.56
N GLU A 399 -12.48 -17.03 12.21
CA GLU A 399 -11.36 -17.11 11.24
C GLU A 399 -10.27 -18.07 11.76
N GLY A 400 -10.00 -18.07 13.07
CA GLY A 400 -9.11 -19.05 13.70
C GLY A 400 -9.60 -20.49 13.57
N VAL A 401 -10.91 -20.72 13.66
CA VAL A 401 -11.54 -22.04 13.44
C VAL A 401 -11.40 -22.47 11.99
N TYR A 402 -11.73 -21.60 11.02
CA TYR A 402 -11.60 -21.91 9.59
C TYR A 402 -10.14 -22.19 9.19
N ALA A 403 -9.21 -21.38 9.67
CA ALA A 403 -7.78 -21.56 9.43
C ALA A 403 -7.26 -22.90 9.98
N SER A 404 -7.71 -23.27 11.21
CA SER A 404 -7.39 -24.56 11.82
C SER A 404 -7.97 -25.72 11.01
N THR A 405 -9.22 -25.57 10.56
CA THR A 405 -9.90 -26.60 9.77
C THR A 405 -9.15 -26.85 8.46
N ASN A 406 -8.83 -25.82 7.70
CA ASN A 406 -8.15 -25.95 6.43
C ASN A 406 -6.72 -26.52 6.57
N LEU A 407 -5.97 -26.04 7.58
CA LEU A 407 -4.62 -26.57 7.85
C LEU A 407 -4.67 -28.04 8.29
N GLY A 408 -5.61 -28.40 9.17
CA GLY A 408 -5.79 -29.79 9.62
C GLY A 408 -6.22 -30.73 8.50
N ILE A 409 -7.02 -30.27 7.53
CA ILE A 409 -7.39 -31.07 6.33
C ILE A 409 -6.12 -31.39 5.53
N ILE A 410 -5.28 -30.39 5.25
CA ILE A 410 -4.03 -30.60 4.49
C ILE A 410 -3.07 -31.55 5.25
N GLN A 411 -2.90 -31.35 6.54
CA GLN A 411 -2.10 -32.25 7.38
C GLN A 411 -2.62 -33.71 7.30
N SER A 412 -3.95 -33.87 7.30
CA SER A 412 -4.57 -35.19 7.11
C SER A 412 -4.33 -35.79 5.73
N GLU A 413 -4.39 -34.97 4.67
CA GLU A 413 -4.10 -35.39 3.29
C GLU A 413 -2.62 -35.78 3.13
N GLN A 414 -1.71 -35.11 3.85
CA GLN A 414 -0.29 -35.48 3.94
C GLN A 414 -0.02 -36.70 4.83
N GLY A 415 -1.05 -37.19 5.54
CA GLY A 415 -0.92 -38.34 6.46
C GLY A 415 -0.37 -37.94 7.86
N HIS A 416 -0.25 -36.65 8.16
CA HIS A 416 0.21 -36.15 9.47
C HIS A 416 -0.95 -36.14 10.47
N TYR A 417 -1.58 -37.29 10.71
CA TYR A 417 -2.85 -37.38 11.45
C TYR A 417 -2.78 -36.86 12.89
N ALA A 418 -1.65 -37.09 13.59
CA ALA A 418 -1.49 -36.59 14.96
C ALA A 418 -1.41 -35.07 15.03
N GLU A 419 -0.71 -34.42 14.07
CA GLU A 419 -0.64 -32.98 13.93
C GLU A 419 -2.01 -32.40 13.54
N ALA A 420 -2.71 -33.05 12.62
CA ALA A 420 -4.05 -32.68 12.20
C ALA A 420 -5.03 -32.68 13.40
N ALA A 421 -4.98 -33.75 14.23
CA ALA A 421 -5.81 -33.83 15.43
C ALA A 421 -5.52 -32.69 16.39
N ALA A 422 -4.24 -32.35 16.64
CA ALA A 422 -3.87 -31.22 17.48
C ALA A 422 -4.34 -29.87 16.89
N THR A 423 -4.24 -29.71 15.58
CA THR A 423 -4.71 -28.50 14.87
C THR A 423 -6.24 -28.38 14.96
N PHE A 424 -7.00 -29.45 14.71
CA PHE A 424 -8.47 -29.43 14.83
C PHE A 424 -8.92 -29.18 16.28
N GLN A 425 -8.19 -29.70 17.29
CA GLN A 425 -8.49 -29.45 18.70
C GLN A 425 -8.48 -27.95 19.01
N THR A 426 -7.58 -27.16 18.41
CA THR A 426 -7.59 -25.69 18.62
C THR A 426 -8.90 -25.05 18.10
N GLY A 427 -9.43 -25.53 16.98
CA GLY A 427 -10.73 -25.12 16.46
C GLY A 427 -11.90 -25.53 17.38
N VAL A 428 -11.86 -26.75 17.92
CA VAL A 428 -12.88 -27.21 18.90
C VAL A 428 -12.89 -26.32 20.11
N VAL A 429 -11.75 -26.01 20.72
CA VAL A 429 -11.66 -25.13 21.90
C VAL A 429 -12.18 -23.71 21.63
N ALA A 430 -11.90 -23.17 20.44
CA ALA A 430 -12.42 -21.86 20.03
C ALA A 430 -13.96 -21.92 19.87
N MET A 431 -14.49 -22.96 19.24
CA MET A 431 -15.94 -23.15 19.09
C MET A 431 -16.66 -23.40 20.39
N GLU A 432 -16.02 -24.05 21.37
CA GLU A 432 -16.59 -24.21 22.75
C GLU A 432 -16.87 -22.83 23.38
N ARG A 433 -15.94 -21.89 23.24
CA ARG A 433 -16.12 -20.52 23.77
C ARG A 433 -17.24 -19.78 23.05
N LEU A 434 -17.26 -19.82 21.72
CA LEU A 434 -18.29 -19.15 20.90
C LEU A 434 -19.68 -19.74 21.17
N THR A 435 -19.82 -21.08 21.24
CA THR A 435 -21.09 -21.74 21.53
C THR A 435 -21.54 -21.51 22.95
N ALA A 436 -20.63 -21.39 23.93
CA ALA A 436 -20.97 -21.04 25.30
C ALA A 436 -21.52 -19.62 25.43
N ALA A 437 -20.97 -18.66 24.63
CA ALA A 437 -21.46 -17.29 24.59
C ALA A 437 -22.85 -17.19 23.94
N GLU A 438 -23.07 -17.91 22.84
CA GLU A 438 -24.33 -17.93 22.08
C GLU A 438 -24.82 -19.36 21.80
N PRO A 439 -25.40 -20.07 22.78
CA PRO A 439 -25.76 -21.50 22.64
C PRO A 439 -26.80 -21.79 21.56
N ASN A 440 -27.61 -20.79 21.21
CA ASN A 440 -28.68 -20.93 20.24
C ASN A 440 -28.33 -20.42 18.84
N ASN A 441 -27.11 -19.93 18.63
CA ASN A 441 -26.64 -19.48 17.30
C ASN A 441 -26.53 -20.69 16.36
N PRO A 442 -27.33 -20.78 15.27
CA PRO A 442 -27.34 -21.94 14.40
C PRO A 442 -25.99 -22.16 13.70
N GLU A 443 -25.32 -21.08 13.34
CA GLU A 443 -24.01 -21.13 12.68
C GLU A 443 -22.96 -21.72 13.61
N TYR A 444 -22.91 -21.29 14.89
CA TYR A 444 -21.95 -21.82 15.86
C TYR A 444 -22.17 -23.31 16.13
N VAL A 445 -23.42 -23.76 16.19
CA VAL A 445 -23.72 -25.17 16.34
C VAL A 445 -23.29 -25.98 15.14
N GLN A 446 -23.51 -25.46 13.95
CA GLN A 446 -23.04 -26.10 12.72
C GLN A 446 -21.51 -26.21 12.68
N GLN A 447 -20.80 -25.12 12.96
CA GLN A 447 -19.33 -25.09 12.95
C GLN A 447 -18.74 -25.95 14.08
N MET A 448 -19.34 -25.95 15.28
CA MET A 448 -18.93 -26.84 16.37
C MET A 448 -19.09 -28.31 15.97
N SER A 449 -20.22 -28.68 15.35
CA SER A 449 -20.43 -30.04 14.85
C SER A 449 -19.38 -30.45 13.80
N GLU A 450 -18.98 -29.56 12.92
CA GLU A 450 -17.92 -29.80 11.93
C GLU A 450 -16.56 -29.92 12.58
N SER A 451 -16.20 -29.02 13.49
CA SER A 451 -14.94 -29.08 14.23
C SER A 451 -14.77 -30.40 14.99
N LEU A 452 -15.81 -30.84 15.68
CA LEU A 452 -15.83 -32.15 16.34
C LEU A 452 -15.68 -33.31 15.37
N ALA A 453 -16.31 -33.21 14.18
CA ALA A 453 -16.24 -34.23 13.16
C ALA A 453 -14.83 -34.38 12.56
N TYR A 454 -14.18 -33.27 12.21
CA TYR A 454 -12.81 -33.27 11.69
C TYR A 454 -11.82 -33.75 12.75
N HIS A 455 -11.95 -33.29 13.98
CA HIS A 455 -11.11 -33.73 15.10
C HIS A 455 -11.22 -35.24 15.31
N ALA A 456 -12.46 -35.76 15.39
CA ALA A 456 -12.69 -37.20 15.53
C ALA A 456 -12.08 -38.03 14.40
N SER A 457 -12.21 -37.55 13.14
CA SER A 457 -11.65 -38.27 11.98
C SER A 457 -10.11 -38.30 12.00
N ALA A 458 -9.47 -37.20 12.44
CA ALA A 458 -8.02 -37.16 12.58
C ALA A 458 -7.53 -38.07 13.72
N LEU A 459 -8.25 -38.08 14.87
CA LEU A 459 -7.95 -38.97 15.98
C LEU A 459 -8.10 -40.45 15.61
N GLU A 460 -9.17 -40.80 14.87
CA GLU A 460 -9.38 -42.17 14.33
C GLU A 460 -8.20 -42.55 13.43
N SER A 461 -7.81 -41.66 12.51
CA SER A 461 -6.70 -41.90 11.60
C SER A 461 -5.34 -41.99 12.30
N ALA A 462 -5.15 -41.26 13.41
CA ALA A 462 -3.98 -41.32 14.28
C ALA A 462 -3.95 -42.56 15.20
N GLY A 463 -5.00 -43.38 15.20
CA GLY A 463 -5.11 -44.56 16.07
C GLY A 463 -5.56 -44.27 17.48
N LYS A 464 -6.09 -43.09 17.77
CA LYS A 464 -6.64 -42.66 19.08
C LYS A 464 -8.14 -42.97 19.11
N LEU A 465 -8.49 -44.25 19.16
CA LEU A 465 -9.84 -44.72 18.90
C LEU A 465 -10.85 -44.23 19.96
N ASP A 466 -10.50 -44.27 21.26
CA ASP A 466 -11.39 -43.86 22.33
C ASP A 466 -11.66 -42.36 22.32
N GLU A 467 -10.62 -41.54 22.10
CA GLU A 467 -10.74 -40.10 21.95
C GLU A 467 -11.62 -39.74 20.71
N ALA A 468 -11.47 -40.44 19.62
CA ALA A 468 -12.28 -40.23 18.38
C ALA A 468 -13.77 -40.50 18.64
N ILE A 469 -14.06 -41.59 19.36
CA ILE A 469 -15.44 -41.97 19.77
C ILE A 469 -16.04 -40.86 20.61
N GLU A 470 -15.33 -40.39 21.65
CA GLU A 470 -15.78 -39.31 22.52
C GLU A 470 -16.18 -38.06 21.69
N GLN A 471 -15.36 -37.63 20.75
CA GLN A 471 -15.71 -36.46 19.96
C GLN A 471 -16.95 -36.68 19.08
N ARG A 472 -17.15 -37.89 18.51
CA ARG A 472 -18.38 -38.22 17.78
C ARG A 472 -19.61 -38.28 18.66
N GLU A 473 -19.49 -38.79 19.87
CA GLU A 473 -20.58 -38.79 20.85
C GLU A 473 -20.95 -37.35 21.29
N ARG A 474 -19.95 -36.51 21.51
CA ARG A 474 -20.16 -35.06 21.75
C ARG A 474 -20.87 -34.40 20.56
N GLN A 475 -20.50 -34.74 19.34
CA GLN A 475 -21.17 -34.26 18.13
C GLN A 475 -22.65 -34.64 18.12
N LEU A 476 -22.99 -35.90 18.39
CA LEU A 476 -24.39 -36.34 18.45
C LEU A 476 -25.18 -35.66 19.58
N ALA A 477 -24.58 -35.51 20.76
CA ALA A 477 -25.19 -34.83 21.90
C ALA A 477 -25.51 -33.37 21.59
N LEU A 478 -24.61 -32.67 20.83
CA LEU A 478 -24.84 -31.29 20.38
C LEU A 478 -26.04 -31.18 19.40
N LEU A 479 -26.19 -32.17 18.52
CA LEU A 479 -27.21 -32.16 17.47
C LEU A 479 -28.60 -32.61 17.99
N ALA A 480 -28.63 -33.51 18.98
CA ALA A 480 -29.86 -34.20 19.44
C ALA A 480 -31.01 -33.25 19.85
N PRO A 481 -30.79 -32.15 20.63
CA PRO A 481 -31.88 -31.26 21.00
C PRO A 481 -32.56 -30.58 19.83
N ARG A 482 -31.77 -30.25 18.78
CA ARG A 482 -32.27 -29.56 17.59
C ARG A 482 -33.01 -30.50 16.66
N LEU A 483 -32.52 -31.72 16.50
CA LEU A 483 -33.19 -32.77 15.74
C LEU A 483 -34.53 -33.16 16.34
N ALA A 484 -34.67 -33.01 17.69
CA ALA A 484 -35.92 -33.28 18.44
C ALA A 484 -37.00 -32.18 18.23
N GLN A 485 -36.60 -30.94 17.81
CA GLN A 485 -37.54 -29.80 17.65
C GLN A 485 -38.44 -29.87 16.42
N GLY A 486 -38.41 -30.95 15.68
CA GLY A 486 -39.40 -31.31 14.64
C GLY A 486 -39.25 -30.56 13.30
N ARG A 487 -38.41 -29.53 13.18
CA ARG A 487 -38.11 -28.90 11.90
C ARG A 487 -37.16 -29.77 11.06
N PRO A 488 -37.47 -30.08 9.79
CA PRO A 488 -36.60 -30.90 8.95
C PRO A 488 -35.34 -30.09 8.52
N ASP A 489 -34.32 -30.11 9.37
CA ASP A 489 -33.00 -29.62 8.99
C ASP A 489 -32.21 -30.75 8.33
N ALA A 490 -32.15 -30.77 7.01
CA ALA A 490 -31.48 -31.82 6.26
C ALA A 490 -29.96 -31.84 6.54
N GLN A 491 -29.34 -30.68 6.74
CA GLN A 491 -27.89 -30.58 7.01
C GLN A 491 -27.53 -31.16 8.37
N LEU A 492 -28.27 -30.82 9.43
CA LEU A 492 -28.01 -31.38 10.76
C LEU A 492 -28.28 -32.89 10.76
N ARG A 493 -29.34 -33.38 10.09
CA ARG A 493 -29.60 -34.82 9.91
C ARG A 493 -28.44 -35.53 9.20
N GLN A 494 -27.90 -34.93 8.12
CA GLN A 494 -26.74 -35.47 7.43
C GLN A 494 -25.52 -35.59 8.34
N LYS A 495 -25.24 -34.55 9.15
CA LYS A 495 -24.12 -34.58 10.11
C LYS A 495 -24.33 -35.72 11.15
N ALA A 496 -25.53 -35.87 11.66
CA ALA A 496 -25.85 -36.95 12.60
C ALA A 496 -25.77 -38.36 11.96
N MET A 497 -26.18 -38.49 10.70
CA MET A 497 -26.03 -39.71 9.91
C MET A 497 -24.57 -40.12 9.76
N ILE A 498 -23.71 -39.16 9.36
CA ILE A 498 -22.26 -39.41 9.19
C ILE A 498 -21.63 -39.76 10.56
N ALA A 499 -22.00 -39.07 11.64
CA ALA A 499 -21.49 -39.35 12.99
C ALA A 499 -21.82 -40.78 13.42
N ASN A 500 -23.08 -41.20 13.23
CA ASN A 500 -23.51 -42.58 13.56
C ASN A 500 -22.79 -43.63 12.68
N MET A 501 -22.57 -43.32 11.39
CA MET A 501 -21.82 -44.23 10.51
C MET A 501 -20.38 -44.43 11.00
N HIS A 502 -19.66 -43.36 11.38
CA HIS A 502 -18.32 -43.47 11.97
C HIS A 502 -18.31 -44.19 13.32
N LEU A 503 -19.26 -43.84 14.23
CA LEU A 503 -19.39 -44.55 15.49
C LEU A 503 -19.63 -46.05 15.30
N SER A 504 -20.41 -46.44 14.30
CA SER A 504 -20.67 -47.85 14.03
C SER A 504 -19.36 -48.60 13.68
N ILE A 505 -18.50 -48.00 12.87
CA ILE A 505 -17.20 -48.56 12.51
C ILE A 505 -16.26 -48.64 13.71
N MET A 506 -16.15 -47.54 14.49
CA MET A 506 -15.25 -47.45 15.63
C MET A 506 -15.70 -48.36 16.79
N ARG A 507 -16.99 -48.41 17.09
CA ARG A 507 -17.55 -49.33 18.13
C ARG A 507 -17.35 -50.80 17.74
N PHE A 508 -17.48 -51.14 16.45
CA PHE A 508 -17.13 -52.46 15.94
C PHE A 508 -15.67 -52.82 16.18
N ALA A 509 -14.78 -51.88 15.84
CA ALA A 509 -13.33 -52.01 16.04
C ALA A 509 -12.98 -52.24 17.53
N GLN A 510 -13.70 -51.64 18.47
CA GLN A 510 -13.59 -51.92 19.92
C GLN A 510 -14.13 -53.30 20.32
N GLY A 511 -14.77 -54.06 19.44
CA GLY A 511 -15.46 -55.33 19.74
C GLY A 511 -16.86 -55.13 20.32
N ARG A 512 -17.39 -53.89 20.37
CA ARG A 512 -18.75 -53.57 20.84
C ARG A 512 -19.76 -53.70 19.70
N THR A 513 -19.94 -54.97 19.24
CA THR A 513 -20.74 -55.28 18.05
C THR A 513 -22.20 -54.83 18.15
N LYS A 514 -22.83 -54.96 19.32
CA LYS A 514 -24.21 -54.50 19.47
C LYS A 514 -24.32 -52.98 19.25
N ASP A 515 -23.51 -52.18 19.96
CA ASP A 515 -23.52 -50.71 19.82
C ASP A 515 -23.21 -50.28 18.41
N ALA A 516 -22.26 -50.97 17.72
CA ALA A 516 -21.93 -50.73 16.35
C ALA A 516 -23.14 -50.90 15.40
N LEU A 517 -23.92 -51.98 15.58
CA LEU A 517 -25.11 -52.23 14.80
C LEU A 517 -26.25 -51.26 15.10
N ASP A 518 -26.38 -50.88 16.37
CA ASP A 518 -27.37 -49.85 16.78
C ASP A 518 -27.08 -48.48 16.11
N HIS A 519 -25.81 -48.04 16.09
CA HIS A 519 -25.39 -46.82 15.38
C HIS A 519 -25.55 -47.00 13.85
N ALA A 520 -25.24 -48.14 13.26
CA ALA A 520 -25.44 -48.39 11.85
C ALA A 520 -26.94 -48.30 11.48
N ALA A 521 -27.82 -48.85 12.31
CA ALA A 521 -29.27 -48.78 12.09
C ALA A 521 -29.78 -47.35 12.20
N ALA A 522 -29.27 -46.56 13.18
CA ALA A 522 -29.60 -45.13 13.28
C ALA A 522 -29.15 -44.32 12.03
N ALA A 523 -27.97 -44.60 11.50
CA ALA A 523 -27.49 -43.94 10.27
C ALA A 523 -28.40 -44.27 9.09
N VAL A 524 -28.85 -45.51 8.91
CA VAL A 524 -29.77 -45.94 7.87
C VAL A 524 -31.14 -45.26 8.01
N ASP A 525 -31.71 -45.22 9.21
CA ASP A 525 -33.00 -44.54 9.47
C ASP A 525 -32.94 -43.06 9.08
N ILE A 526 -31.86 -42.35 9.47
CA ILE A 526 -31.66 -40.97 9.06
C ILE A 526 -31.53 -40.84 7.55
N GLY A 527 -30.76 -41.75 6.91
CA GLY A 527 -30.61 -41.73 5.45
C GLY A 527 -31.95 -41.91 4.73
N HIS A 528 -32.83 -42.82 5.21
CA HIS A 528 -34.20 -42.98 4.68
C HIS A 528 -35.05 -41.73 4.87
N LYS A 529 -34.94 -41.04 6.01
CA LYS A 529 -35.67 -39.78 6.27
C LYS A 529 -35.19 -38.66 5.37
N LEU A 530 -33.89 -38.59 5.05
CA LEU A 530 -33.36 -37.61 4.09
C LEU A 530 -33.86 -37.85 2.68
N VAL A 531 -33.86 -39.08 2.22
CA VAL A 531 -34.43 -39.45 0.91
C VAL A 531 -35.95 -39.17 0.85
N ALA A 532 -36.67 -39.36 1.96
CA ALA A 532 -38.10 -39.07 2.00
C ALA A 532 -38.41 -37.58 1.93
N LEU A 533 -37.52 -36.72 2.44
CA LEU A 533 -37.64 -35.26 2.32
C LEU A 533 -37.49 -34.80 0.86
N GLU A 534 -36.55 -35.37 0.13
CA GLU A 534 -36.24 -35.02 -1.24
C GLU A 534 -35.89 -36.26 -2.09
N PRO A 535 -36.91 -37.02 -2.58
CA PRO A 535 -36.71 -38.28 -3.28
C PRO A 535 -35.90 -38.15 -4.57
N ALA A 536 -35.89 -37.00 -5.22
CA ALA A 536 -35.15 -36.72 -6.45
C ALA A 536 -33.65 -36.46 -6.22
N SER A 537 -33.26 -36.17 -4.98
CA SER A 537 -31.87 -35.82 -4.63
C SER A 537 -30.94 -37.04 -4.80
N ALA A 538 -30.07 -36.98 -5.79
CA ALA A 538 -29.04 -37.99 -6.02
C ALA A 538 -28.05 -38.05 -4.82
N GLU A 539 -27.81 -36.94 -4.17
CA GLU A 539 -26.95 -36.87 -2.99
C GLU A 539 -27.51 -37.72 -1.85
N TRP A 540 -28.79 -37.49 -1.49
CA TRP A 540 -29.42 -38.27 -0.40
C TRP A 540 -29.55 -39.76 -0.76
N GLN A 541 -29.83 -40.07 -2.01
CA GLN A 541 -29.84 -41.47 -2.48
C GLN A 541 -28.49 -42.13 -2.34
N ASN A 542 -27.40 -41.47 -2.75
CA ASN A 542 -26.03 -41.99 -2.61
C ASN A 542 -25.63 -42.15 -1.13
N ARG A 543 -25.88 -41.16 -0.28
CA ARG A 543 -25.58 -41.23 1.16
C ARG A 543 -26.37 -42.35 1.82
N SER A 544 -27.65 -42.51 1.51
CA SER A 544 -28.48 -43.62 2.00
C SER A 544 -27.96 -44.99 1.53
N ALA A 545 -27.53 -45.10 0.28
CA ALA A 545 -26.88 -46.32 -0.23
C ALA A 545 -25.63 -46.69 0.58
N ARG A 546 -24.79 -45.69 0.86
CA ARG A 546 -23.54 -45.89 1.64
C ARG A 546 -23.80 -46.30 3.09
N THR A 547 -24.86 -45.80 3.74
CA THR A 547 -25.23 -46.25 5.11
C THR A 547 -25.73 -47.70 5.12
N GLU A 548 -26.50 -48.09 4.11
CA GLU A 548 -26.95 -49.50 3.98
C GLU A 548 -25.77 -50.43 3.74
N LEU A 549 -24.82 -50.06 2.83
CA LEU A 549 -23.64 -50.87 2.56
C LEU A 549 -22.70 -50.95 3.77
N ASN A 550 -22.57 -49.86 4.56
CA ASN A 550 -21.82 -49.89 5.83
C ASN A 550 -22.47 -50.86 6.84
N ARG A 551 -23.80 -50.76 7.00
CA ARG A 551 -24.53 -51.73 7.86
C ARG A 551 -24.39 -53.13 7.40
N ALA A 552 -24.46 -53.38 6.06
CA ALA A 552 -24.27 -54.70 5.48
C ALA A 552 -22.88 -55.28 5.77
N GLU A 553 -21.84 -54.48 5.66
CA GLU A 553 -20.47 -54.86 6.02
C GLU A 553 -20.39 -55.30 7.51
N LEU A 554 -20.91 -54.51 8.43
CA LEU A 554 -20.87 -54.82 9.85
C LEU A 554 -21.70 -56.07 10.20
N LEU A 555 -22.86 -56.25 9.57
CA LEU A 555 -23.66 -57.49 9.72
C LEU A 555 -22.91 -58.71 9.22
N LEU A 556 -22.26 -58.60 8.09
CA LEU A 556 -21.45 -59.66 7.54
C LEU A 556 -20.28 -60.04 8.49
N ARG A 557 -19.58 -59.04 9.01
CA ARG A 557 -18.50 -59.22 10.00
C ARG A 557 -19.00 -59.84 11.31
N ALA A 558 -20.23 -59.51 11.70
CA ALA A 558 -20.91 -60.07 12.89
C ALA A 558 -21.48 -61.47 12.65
N GLY A 559 -21.34 -62.06 11.45
CA GLY A 559 -21.87 -63.37 11.08
C GLY A 559 -23.38 -63.40 10.81
N ARG A 560 -24.05 -62.24 10.75
CA ARG A 560 -25.50 -62.07 10.47
C ARG A 560 -25.78 -62.03 8.97
N THR A 561 -25.40 -63.10 8.26
CA THR A 561 -25.35 -63.15 6.80
C THR A 561 -26.73 -62.94 6.13
N ALA A 562 -27.82 -63.43 6.70
CA ALA A 562 -29.16 -63.24 6.15
C ALA A 562 -29.60 -61.77 6.16
N GLU A 563 -29.30 -61.03 7.24
CA GLU A 563 -29.60 -59.61 7.31
C GLU A 563 -28.65 -58.76 6.47
N ALA A 564 -27.38 -59.17 6.40
CA ALA A 564 -26.41 -58.54 5.50
C ALA A 564 -26.85 -58.59 4.03
N LYS A 565 -27.43 -59.72 3.58
CA LYS A 565 -27.95 -59.89 2.22
C LYS A 565 -29.03 -58.85 1.91
N GLY A 566 -30.00 -58.66 2.81
CA GLY A 566 -31.07 -57.65 2.64
C GLY A 566 -30.54 -56.22 2.57
N ALA A 567 -29.57 -55.88 3.41
CA ALA A 567 -28.94 -54.54 3.41
C ALA A 567 -28.09 -54.32 2.12
N VAL A 568 -27.37 -55.36 1.62
CA VAL A 568 -26.67 -55.27 0.36
C VAL A 568 -27.62 -55.04 -0.82
N GLU A 569 -28.75 -55.74 -0.85
CA GLU A 569 -29.75 -55.59 -1.92
C GLU A 569 -30.31 -54.16 -1.96
N GLN A 570 -30.63 -53.59 -0.80
CA GLN A 570 -31.15 -52.23 -0.70
C GLN A 570 -30.11 -51.19 -1.10
N GLY A 571 -28.89 -51.25 -0.54
CA GLY A 571 -27.81 -50.35 -0.86
C GLY A 571 -27.37 -50.41 -2.33
N CYS A 572 -27.24 -51.62 -2.84
CA CYS A 572 -26.85 -51.84 -4.26
C CYS A 572 -27.94 -51.38 -5.24
N GLY A 573 -29.21 -51.55 -4.92
CA GLY A 573 -30.28 -51.04 -5.75
C GLY A 573 -30.16 -49.55 -6.01
N LYS A 574 -29.97 -48.77 -4.93
CA LYS A 574 -29.75 -47.32 -5.02
C LYS A 574 -28.45 -46.96 -5.74
N ALA A 575 -27.30 -47.58 -5.39
CA ALA A 575 -26.01 -47.29 -5.99
C ALA A 575 -25.98 -47.56 -7.50
N ASN A 576 -26.51 -48.73 -7.94
CA ASN A 576 -26.55 -49.08 -9.35
C ASN A 576 -27.50 -48.16 -10.15
N SER A 577 -28.62 -47.73 -9.58
CA SER A 577 -29.52 -46.78 -10.22
C SER A 577 -28.84 -45.44 -10.45
N LEU A 578 -28.02 -44.97 -9.54
CA LEU A 578 -27.25 -43.71 -9.68
C LEU A 578 -26.17 -43.84 -10.77
N VAL A 579 -25.40 -44.91 -10.77
CA VAL A 579 -24.37 -45.13 -11.80
C VAL A 579 -25.00 -45.31 -13.21
N ALA A 580 -26.17 -45.95 -13.30
CA ALA A 580 -26.89 -46.02 -14.56
C ALA A 580 -27.38 -44.68 -15.10
N ARG A 581 -27.62 -43.72 -14.18
CA ARG A 581 -28.03 -42.37 -14.52
C ARG A 581 -26.83 -41.53 -15.03
N ASP A 582 -25.68 -41.60 -14.36
CA ASP A 582 -24.42 -40.96 -14.79
C ASP A 582 -23.21 -41.77 -14.31
N PRO A 583 -22.53 -42.50 -15.19
CA PRO A 583 -21.35 -43.32 -14.86
C PRO A 583 -20.07 -42.50 -14.63
N THR A 584 -20.08 -41.20 -14.86
CA THR A 584 -18.89 -40.35 -14.69
C THR A 584 -18.70 -39.88 -13.24
N VAL A 585 -19.74 -39.94 -12.40
CA VAL A 585 -19.70 -39.51 -11.01
C VAL A 585 -18.94 -40.53 -10.16
N ILE A 586 -17.77 -40.12 -9.68
CA ILE A 586 -16.81 -40.98 -8.95
C ILE A 586 -17.45 -41.56 -7.67
N ASP A 587 -18.14 -40.72 -6.86
CA ASP A 587 -18.77 -41.14 -5.62
C ASP A 587 -19.84 -42.23 -5.79
N TRP A 588 -20.53 -42.25 -6.95
CA TRP A 588 -21.51 -43.26 -7.27
C TRP A 588 -20.84 -44.55 -7.68
N ARG A 589 -19.74 -44.48 -8.45
CA ARG A 589 -18.92 -45.64 -8.79
C ARG A 589 -18.31 -46.28 -7.54
N ASP A 590 -17.82 -45.48 -6.59
CA ASP A 590 -17.30 -45.97 -5.29
C ASP A 590 -18.36 -46.81 -4.55
N ALA A 591 -19.61 -46.35 -4.51
CA ALA A 591 -20.72 -47.13 -3.90
C ALA A 591 -21.03 -48.42 -4.67
N ALA A 592 -21.01 -48.37 -6.00
CA ALA A 592 -21.21 -49.56 -6.85
C ALA A 592 -20.05 -50.56 -6.69
N GLN A 593 -18.82 -50.15 -6.58
CA GLN A 593 -17.68 -51.00 -6.29
C GLN A 593 -17.81 -51.71 -4.91
N ALA A 594 -18.26 -50.93 -3.87
CA ALA A 594 -18.57 -51.52 -2.57
C ALA A 594 -19.65 -52.63 -2.67
N CYS A 595 -20.64 -52.46 -3.57
CA CYS A 595 -21.63 -53.48 -3.87
C CYS A 595 -21.01 -54.74 -4.44
N LEU A 596 -20.13 -54.62 -5.46
CA LEU A 596 -19.45 -55.77 -6.04
C LEU A 596 -18.64 -56.53 -4.99
N ARG A 597 -17.91 -55.78 -4.15
CA ARG A 597 -17.14 -56.33 -3.03
C ARG A 597 -18.00 -57.12 -2.06
N LEU A 598 -19.06 -56.53 -1.53
CA LEU A 598 -19.93 -57.17 -0.54
C LEU A 598 -20.70 -58.35 -1.11
N ARG A 599 -21.14 -58.30 -2.36
CA ARG A 599 -21.75 -59.43 -3.03
C ARG A 599 -20.77 -60.58 -3.22
N ALA A 600 -19.52 -60.29 -3.59
CA ALA A 600 -18.48 -61.32 -3.68
C ALA A 600 -18.22 -61.98 -2.31
N GLU A 601 -18.17 -61.16 -1.24
CA GLU A 601 -18.01 -61.65 0.14
C GLU A 601 -19.19 -62.53 0.60
N LEU A 602 -20.41 -62.16 0.26
CA LEU A 602 -21.62 -62.95 0.56
C LEU A 602 -21.67 -64.28 -0.21
N ALA A 603 -21.15 -64.28 -1.42
CA ALA A 603 -21.12 -65.46 -2.32
C ALA A 603 -19.94 -66.38 -2.02
N ILE A 604 -19.10 -66.13 -1.02
CA ILE A 604 -17.94 -66.93 -0.68
C ILE A 604 -18.37 -68.42 -0.51
N GLY A 605 -17.68 -69.31 -1.14
CA GLY A 605 -18.00 -70.76 -1.25
C GLY A 605 -18.79 -71.16 -2.47
N THR A 606 -19.14 -70.22 -3.33
CA THR A 606 -19.80 -70.46 -4.63
C THR A 606 -18.89 -70.06 -5.81
N ALA A 607 -19.16 -70.54 -7.02
CA ALA A 607 -18.44 -70.13 -8.23
C ALA A 607 -18.66 -68.67 -8.59
N GLU A 608 -19.77 -68.08 -8.19
CA GLU A 608 -20.12 -66.68 -8.41
C GLU A 608 -19.18 -65.71 -7.66
N ALA A 609 -18.69 -66.06 -6.45
CA ALA A 609 -17.79 -65.23 -5.65
C ALA A 609 -16.58 -64.74 -6.45
N LEU A 610 -15.90 -65.63 -7.13
CA LEU A 610 -14.70 -65.29 -7.90
C LEU A 610 -15.03 -64.45 -9.13
N ILE A 611 -16.17 -64.65 -9.76
CA ILE A 611 -16.62 -63.80 -10.87
C ILE A 611 -16.85 -62.36 -10.42
N LEU A 612 -17.55 -62.17 -9.30
CA LEU A 612 -17.84 -60.85 -8.72
C LEU A 612 -16.56 -60.14 -8.25
N ALA A 613 -15.65 -60.86 -7.58
CA ALA A 613 -14.39 -60.33 -7.13
C ALA A 613 -13.48 -59.87 -8.29
N ARG A 614 -13.43 -60.65 -9.39
CA ARG A 614 -12.70 -60.24 -10.59
C ARG A 614 -13.32 -59.01 -11.26
N ARG A 615 -14.66 -58.92 -11.33
CA ARG A 615 -15.34 -57.71 -11.82
C ARG A 615 -15.01 -56.49 -10.95
N HIS A 616 -14.96 -56.69 -9.63
CA HIS A 616 -14.54 -55.62 -8.72
C HIS A 616 -13.09 -55.20 -8.99
N LEU A 617 -12.18 -56.17 -9.20
CA LEU A 617 -10.79 -55.86 -9.52
C LEU A 617 -10.63 -55.15 -10.88
N GLU A 618 -11.41 -55.51 -11.89
CA GLU A 618 -11.43 -54.81 -13.19
C GLU A 618 -11.92 -53.37 -13.03
N ALA A 619 -12.98 -53.16 -12.27
CA ALA A 619 -13.50 -51.81 -11.98
C ALA A 619 -12.46 -50.96 -11.22
N ALA A 620 -11.78 -51.51 -10.19
CA ALA A 620 -10.74 -50.84 -9.47
C ALA A 620 -9.51 -50.48 -10.35
N ARG A 621 -9.19 -51.34 -11.36
CA ARG A 621 -8.13 -51.03 -12.34
C ARG A 621 -8.53 -49.91 -13.29
N ALA A 622 -9.80 -49.87 -13.72
CA ALA A 622 -10.30 -48.85 -14.62
C ALA A 622 -10.36 -47.47 -13.95
N ASP A 623 -10.60 -47.45 -12.64
CA ASP A 623 -10.68 -46.19 -11.85
C ASP A 623 -9.33 -45.73 -11.30
N ILE A 624 -8.21 -46.39 -11.66
CA ILE A 624 -6.90 -46.03 -11.13
C ILE A 624 -6.48 -44.64 -11.62
N GLY A 625 -6.34 -43.71 -10.72
CA GLY A 625 -5.89 -42.33 -10.96
C GLY A 625 -4.62 -42.05 -10.18
N GLN A 626 -4.39 -40.76 -9.93
CA GLN A 626 -3.22 -40.28 -9.17
C GLN A 626 -3.43 -40.32 -7.63
N ARG A 627 -4.68 -40.52 -7.18
CA ARG A 627 -4.99 -40.49 -5.74
C ARG A 627 -4.47 -41.74 -5.03
N ALA A 628 -3.92 -41.60 -3.85
CA ALA A 628 -3.49 -42.67 -2.99
C ALA A 628 -4.64 -43.68 -2.70
N LYS A 629 -5.90 -43.19 -2.57
CA LYS A 629 -7.11 -43.99 -2.39
C LYS A 629 -7.26 -45.02 -3.51
N ASP A 630 -7.08 -44.66 -4.77
CA ASP A 630 -7.29 -45.51 -5.91
C ASP A 630 -6.33 -46.72 -5.91
N ARG A 631 -5.11 -46.52 -5.44
CA ARG A 631 -4.12 -47.62 -5.24
C ARG A 631 -4.50 -48.55 -4.08
N PHE A 632 -5.03 -47.99 -2.98
CA PHE A 632 -5.54 -48.80 -1.88
C PHE A 632 -6.73 -49.66 -2.32
N ASP A 633 -7.68 -49.07 -3.07
CA ASP A 633 -8.86 -49.77 -3.54
C ASP A 633 -8.46 -50.92 -4.49
N LEU A 634 -7.47 -50.69 -5.38
CA LEU A 634 -6.88 -51.76 -6.22
C LEU A 634 -6.22 -52.86 -5.37
N ALA A 635 -5.45 -52.48 -4.34
CA ALA A 635 -4.79 -53.46 -3.47
C ALA A 635 -5.83 -54.28 -2.71
N LEU A 636 -6.92 -53.68 -2.21
CA LEU A 636 -8.01 -54.40 -1.54
C LEU A 636 -8.80 -55.28 -2.50
N ALA A 637 -8.96 -54.88 -3.77
CA ALA A 637 -9.59 -55.73 -4.78
C ALA A 637 -8.75 -56.99 -5.11
N HIS A 638 -7.43 -56.86 -5.26
CA HIS A 638 -6.51 -57.99 -5.36
C HIS A 638 -6.59 -58.89 -4.12
N LYS A 639 -6.61 -58.28 -2.90
CA LYS A 639 -6.75 -59.05 -1.65
C LYS A 639 -8.02 -59.90 -1.66
N LEU A 640 -9.17 -59.33 -2.05
CA LEU A 640 -10.44 -60.05 -2.11
C LEU A 640 -10.38 -61.28 -3.04
N VAL A 641 -9.81 -61.12 -4.25
CA VAL A 641 -9.62 -62.23 -5.18
C VAL A 641 -8.75 -63.32 -4.53
N GLY A 642 -7.63 -62.93 -3.91
CA GLY A 642 -6.75 -63.84 -3.20
C GLY A 642 -7.44 -64.57 -2.04
N ASP A 643 -8.26 -63.89 -1.25
CA ASP A 643 -9.01 -64.46 -0.13
C ASP A 643 -10.02 -65.51 -0.61
N ILE A 644 -10.67 -65.29 -1.76
CA ILE A 644 -11.61 -66.21 -2.36
C ILE A 644 -10.87 -67.43 -2.95
N LEU A 645 -9.78 -67.24 -3.67
CA LEU A 645 -8.94 -68.33 -4.17
C LEU A 645 -8.40 -69.19 -3.04
N TRP A 646 -7.96 -68.59 -1.94
CA TRP A 646 -7.51 -69.33 -0.77
C TRP A 646 -8.59 -70.32 -0.26
N ARG A 647 -9.84 -69.82 -0.13
CA ARG A 647 -10.97 -70.58 0.35
C ARG A 647 -11.43 -71.70 -0.64
N SER A 648 -11.22 -71.45 -1.94
CA SER A 648 -11.48 -72.49 -2.98
C SER A 648 -10.36 -73.53 -3.12
N GLY A 649 -9.26 -73.40 -2.36
CA GLY A 649 -8.13 -74.36 -2.39
C GLY A 649 -6.98 -73.96 -3.30
N ASP A 650 -7.14 -72.95 -4.15
CA ASP A 650 -6.04 -72.43 -5.00
C ASP A 650 -5.08 -71.56 -4.19
N ARG A 651 -4.13 -72.22 -3.53
CA ARG A 651 -3.15 -71.59 -2.65
C ARG A 651 -2.12 -70.72 -3.37
N ASP A 652 -1.73 -71.14 -4.58
CA ASP A 652 -0.72 -70.44 -5.37
C ASP A 652 -1.32 -69.18 -6.03
N GLY A 653 -2.51 -69.32 -6.61
CA GLY A 653 -3.28 -68.20 -7.10
C GLY A 653 -3.54 -67.18 -6.02
N ALA A 654 -3.94 -67.59 -4.81
CA ALA A 654 -4.16 -66.70 -3.67
C ALA A 654 -2.90 -65.88 -3.28
N ARG A 655 -1.75 -66.56 -3.15
CA ARG A 655 -0.48 -65.90 -2.84
C ARG A 655 -0.01 -64.95 -3.95
N ALA A 656 -0.29 -65.27 -5.20
CA ALA A 656 0.00 -64.40 -6.36
C ALA A 656 -0.79 -63.08 -6.24
N GLU A 657 -2.10 -63.19 -5.98
CA GLU A 657 -2.98 -62.02 -5.81
C GLU A 657 -2.60 -61.18 -4.57
N TRP A 658 -2.29 -61.81 -3.43
CA TRP A 658 -1.84 -61.05 -2.24
C TRP A 658 -0.49 -60.37 -2.47
N ARG A 659 0.44 -60.94 -3.26
CA ARG A 659 1.66 -60.24 -3.69
C ARG A 659 1.35 -59.07 -4.61
N ALA A 660 0.42 -59.19 -5.53
CA ALA A 660 -0.06 -58.09 -6.36
C ALA A 660 -0.70 -56.98 -5.54
N ALA A 661 -1.47 -57.34 -4.50
CA ALA A 661 -2.03 -56.37 -3.54
C ALA A 661 -0.93 -55.56 -2.84
N LEU A 662 0.12 -56.21 -2.32
CA LEU A 662 1.26 -55.55 -1.69
C LEU A 662 2.08 -54.69 -2.68
N ALA A 663 2.18 -55.11 -3.95
CA ALA A 663 2.85 -54.33 -4.99
C ALA A 663 2.07 -53.06 -5.36
N ALA A 664 0.73 -53.12 -5.36
CA ALA A 664 -0.15 -51.98 -5.58
C ALA A 664 -0.22 -51.03 -4.36
N TRP A 665 0.20 -51.48 -3.16
CA TRP A 665 0.10 -50.73 -1.93
C TRP A 665 0.88 -49.40 -2.00
N PRO A 666 0.27 -48.25 -1.70
CA PRO A 666 0.95 -46.98 -1.74
C PRO A 666 2.14 -46.91 -0.77
N LYS A 667 3.28 -46.37 -1.24
CA LYS A 667 4.49 -46.22 -0.43
C LYS A 667 4.61 -44.77 0.07
N GLY A 668 5.22 -44.58 1.24
CA GLY A 668 5.55 -43.25 1.78
C GLY A 668 4.34 -42.46 2.31
N ILE A 669 3.18 -43.12 2.49
CA ILE A 669 1.97 -42.49 3.03
C ILE A 669 1.68 -43.14 4.37
N SER A 670 1.36 -42.29 5.39
CA SER A 670 0.92 -42.78 6.69
C SER A 670 -0.37 -43.60 6.56
N GLU A 671 -0.41 -44.73 7.24
CA GLU A 671 -1.54 -45.62 7.18
C GLU A 671 -2.51 -45.38 8.33
N THR A 672 -3.80 -45.36 8.00
CA THR A 672 -4.83 -45.45 9.03
C THR A 672 -4.86 -46.83 9.65
N PRO A 673 -5.35 -47.01 10.90
CA PRO A 673 -5.44 -48.31 11.55
C PRO A 673 -6.17 -49.39 10.71
N ARG A 674 -7.23 -48.99 9.98
CA ARG A 674 -7.94 -49.91 9.06
C ARG A 674 -7.03 -50.44 7.95
N ARG A 675 -6.23 -49.54 7.33
CA ARG A 675 -5.27 -49.92 6.27
C ARG A 675 -4.13 -50.77 6.84
N MET A 676 -3.65 -50.45 8.03
CA MET A 676 -2.67 -51.27 8.75
C MET A 676 -3.19 -52.70 8.96
N ALA A 677 -4.47 -52.87 9.34
CA ALA A 677 -5.07 -54.18 9.52
C ALA A 677 -5.05 -55.01 8.23
N GLU A 678 -5.49 -54.42 7.12
CA GLU A 678 -5.52 -55.10 5.80
C GLU A 678 -4.09 -55.45 5.34
N ARG A 679 -3.11 -54.56 5.50
CA ARG A 679 -1.70 -54.84 5.17
C ARG A 679 -1.12 -55.92 6.06
N GLY A 680 -1.43 -55.93 7.35
CA GLY A 680 -0.99 -56.98 8.28
C GLY A 680 -1.45 -58.36 7.87
N GLU A 681 -2.68 -58.50 7.35
CA GLU A 681 -3.20 -59.76 6.83
C GLU A 681 -2.49 -60.18 5.54
N LEU A 682 -2.30 -59.27 4.59
CA LEU A 682 -1.55 -59.54 3.36
C LEU A 682 -0.12 -60.02 3.66
N LEU A 683 0.56 -59.40 4.61
CA LEU A 683 1.90 -59.80 5.03
C LEU A 683 1.90 -61.23 5.61
N ARG A 684 0.94 -61.57 6.45
CA ARG A 684 0.81 -62.94 6.98
C ARG A 684 0.55 -63.96 5.88
N GLY A 685 -0.38 -63.63 4.95
CA GLY A 685 -0.73 -64.53 3.82
C GLY A 685 0.41 -64.73 2.83
N THR A 686 1.34 -63.79 2.69
CA THR A 686 2.51 -63.87 1.82
C THR A 686 3.77 -64.43 2.49
N GLY A 687 3.68 -64.90 3.74
CA GLY A 687 4.78 -65.49 4.51
C GLY A 687 5.60 -64.56 5.39
N LYS A 688 5.28 -63.26 5.41
CA LYS A 688 5.92 -62.26 6.30
C LYS A 688 5.18 -62.18 7.65
N ARG A 689 5.09 -63.32 8.34
CA ARG A 689 4.29 -63.46 9.56
C ARG A 689 4.67 -62.49 10.67
N ASP A 690 5.97 -62.27 10.93
CA ASP A 690 6.45 -61.43 12.03
C ASP A 690 6.06 -59.97 11.83
N GLU A 691 6.11 -59.48 10.59
CA GLU A 691 5.66 -58.12 10.27
C GLU A 691 4.15 -57.97 10.50
N GLY A 692 3.35 -58.95 10.07
CA GLY A 692 1.90 -58.96 10.28
C GLY A 692 1.50 -59.04 11.75
N VAL A 693 2.24 -59.78 12.59
CA VAL A 693 2.03 -59.89 14.04
C VAL A 693 2.36 -58.55 14.73
N ARG A 694 3.46 -57.91 14.35
CA ARG A 694 3.79 -56.57 14.89
C ARG A 694 2.68 -55.55 14.62
N ILE A 695 2.15 -55.52 13.42
CA ILE A 695 1.00 -54.63 13.08
C ILE A 695 -0.22 -54.99 13.95
N ALA A 696 -0.55 -56.26 14.12
CA ALA A 696 -1.67 -56.64 14.98
C ALA A 696 -1.49 -56.20 16.42
N SER A 697 -0.26 -56.32 16.96
CA SER A 697 0.06 -55.83 18.30
C SER A 697 -0.07 -54.31 18.43
N GLN A 698 0.39 -53.58 17.41
CA GLN A 698 0.21 -52.11 17.36
C GLN A 698 -1.27 -51.72 17.36
N LEU A 699 -2.09 -52.38 16.55
CA LEU A 699 -3.54 -52.14 16.49
C LEU A 699 -4.23 -52.43 17.83
N THR A 700 -3.83 -53.50 18.51
CA THR A 700 -4.34 -53.82 19.84
C THR A 700 -4.00 -52.71 20.87
N ALA A 701 -2.78 -52.18 20.81
CA ALA A 701 -2.36 -51.06 21.66
C ALA A 701 -3.15 -49.79 21.36
N MET A 702 -3.65 -49.60 20.13
CA MET A 702 -4.54 -48.49 19.72
C MET A 702 -6.04 -48.74 20.09
N GLY A 703 -6.36 -49.82 20.80
CA GLY A 703 -7.74 -50.16 21.19
C GLY A 703 -8.53 -50.96 20.16
N TYR A 704 -7.94 -51.39 19.04
CA TYR A 704 -8.60 -52.22 18.02
C TYR A 704 -8.61 -53.65 18.45
N ARG A 705 -9.76 -54.13 18.92
CA ARG A 705 -9.94 -55.51 19.40
C ARG A 705 -10.54 -56.44 18.36
N GLN A 706 -11.24 -55.89 17.38
CA GLN A 706 -11.85 -56.66 16.30
C GLN A 706 -11.35 -56.16 14.94
N SER A 707 -10.93 -57.08 14.08
CA SER A 707 -10.49 -56.70 12.75
C SER A 707 -11.68 -56.35 11.88
N LEU A 708 -11.56 -55.21 11.19
CA LEU A 708 -12.48 -54.80 10.15
C LEU A 708 -12.14 -55.46 8.82
N SER A 709 -11.04 -56.23 8.76
CA SER A 709 -10.66 -56.98 7.60
C SER A 709 -11.37 -58.34 7.51
N ASN A 710 -11.50 -58.86 6.32
CA ASN A 710 -12.02 -60.21 6.13
C ASN A 710 -11.06 -61.24 6.72
N ARG A 711 -11.44 -61.94 7.79
CA ARG A 711 -10.70 -63.12 8.21
C ARG A 711 -10.82 -64.21 7.11
N ALA A 712 -9.90 -64.20 6.17
CA ALA A 712 -9.50 -65.42 5.54
C ALA A 712 -8.85 -66.22 6.68
N GLY A 713 -9.33 -67.37 7.03
CA GLY A 713 -8.76 -68.22 8.07
C GLY A 713 -7.34 -68.67 7.68
N VAL A 714 -6.35 -67.78 7.89
CA VAL A 714 -4.91 -68.00 7.68
C VAL A 714 -4.21 -67.92 9.02
#